data_79196f7850477e0e30e56dfece8462ea
#
_entry.id   79196f7850477e0e30e56dfece8462ea
#
_cell.length_a   1.000
_cell.length_b   1.000
_cell.length_c   1.000
_cell.angle_alpha   90.00
_cell.angle_beta   90.00
_cell.angle_gamma   90.00
#
_symmetry.space_group_name_H-M   'P 1'
#
loop_
_entity.id
_entity.type
_entity.pdbx_description
1 polymer ?
#
loop_
_entity_poly.entity_id
_entity_poly.type
_entity_poly.pdbx_seq_one_letter_code
_entity_poly.pdbx_strand_id
1 'polypeptide(L)'
;LKPPDRKSSSDSPDTEISPVLLFQTLQGFLPEFIQRMLVVASENATLTKSSFPQKLEDADHSERVVEFATPSYLEALLEQNSYAKYDAILFCPDTERPFDFVPYVHIISKALTPQGWIFWVTRSEPCSADLLDRLNDVNMELYVIWDAMPSSLVASPQPFSWVRRTRQDEIKGDPVLFHCLAFVPKNYDPLAHARALLLDGAPGPAFNVLTFVPEVYLENPPVRAAVKAEQALCLLAWDQAASDGLTLPRFHLAQAFFAQATAADPHCHLAYCVQAEFWHRLGDDYMAARTLRSIQHVAPQETTATQLNTYTSHPAVPTKPWEPPEWNEGTSLPRILLITDNRPNYGLDVLYAGLFRVLGADHVLEFPHKPTLHGGQPERFADYPCCFCLPGEAVTLEQVCDELRSGRFDLLLFGDVERTLEREQALQVVRAADRIPVFLLDMLDDFRDNRPEVCDWLQLKHFAGYFKREMLTCVSYGNGVFPLPFAYPEERMPTSFPEDRPYLLFWAGQRQFGIRKLALEYLERRFNVDFSTRYTQAEYVSILQSSHIGLDFSGFGFDTVRYWEVPAHGAMLLAERRPTCIPFDFTDGESAVFFDDIPDLEKKLLYYGTHKEETIAIAHRGYDHVKRYHTATLRAKHLLGWIAQTMR
;
A
#
# COMPACT_ATOMS: atom_id res chain seq x y z
N LEU A 1 -45.39 -24.77 14.88
CA LEU A 1 -44.38 -25.81 14.81
C LEU A 1 -43.25 -25.44 15.74
N LYS A 2 -43.12 -26.18 16.86
CA LYS A 2 -42.02 -26.06 17.83
C LYS A 2 -40.69 -26.47 17.16
N PRO A 3 -39.55 -25.81 17.46
CA PRO A 3 -38.23 -26.27 17.04
C PRO A 3 -37.87 -27.55 17.82
N PRO A 4 -37.10 -28.49 17.23
CA PRO A 4 -36.69 -29.69 17.90
C PRO A 4 -35.67 -29.42 19.01
N ASP A 5 -35.82 -30.14 20.12
CA ASP A 5 -34.93 -30.13 21.27
C ASP A 5 -33.48 -30.41 20.85
N ARG A 6 -32.59 -29.47 21.10
CA ARG A 6 -31.14 -29.71 21.07
C ARG A 6 -30.78 -30.61 22.25
N LYS A 7 -30.49 -31.86 21.95
CA LYS A 7 -29.77 -32.73 22.88
C LYS A 7 -28.40 -32.12 23.14
N SER A 8 -28.10 -31.84 24.39
CA SER A 8 -26.78 -31.51 24.88
C SER A 8 -25.85 -32.72 24.66
N SER A 9 -25.07 -32.69 23.59
CA SER A 9 -23.89 -33.55 23.48
C SER A 9 -22.72 -32.78 24.14
N SER A 10 -22.46 -33.09 25.37
CA SER A 10 -21.23 -32.77 26.09
C SER A 10 -20.11 -33.71 25.61
N ASP A 11 -19.66 -33.55 24.41
CA ASP A 11 -18.39 -34.07 23.90
C ASP A 11 -17.72 -32.96 23.11
N SER A 12 -17.05 -32.03 23.83
CA SER A 12 -15.93 -31.30 23.26
C SER A 12 -14.82 -32.33 23.02
N PRO A 13 -14.28 -32.49 21.82
CA PRO A 13 -13.09 -33.30 21.66
C PRO A 13 -11.98 -32.63 22.47
N ASP A 14 -11.54 -33.24 23.55
CA ASP A 14 -10.25 -32.97 24.19
C ASP A 14 -9.17 -33.34 23.17
N THR A 15 -8.92 -32.46 22.23
CA THR A 15 -7.77 -32.55 21.35
C THR A 15 -6.55 -32.20 22.19
N GLU A 16 -5.87 -33.24 22.71
CA GLU A 16 -4.54 -33.13 23.29
C GLU A 16 -3.62 -32.57 22.22
N ILE A 17 -3.38 -31.25 22.25
CA ILE A 17 -2.38 -30.60 21.40
C ILE A 17 -1.03 -30.88 22.04
N SER A 18 -0.17 -31.64 21.36
CA SER A 18 1.16 -31.90 21.88
C SER A 18 1.96 -30.59 21.98
N PRO A 19 2.82 -30.41 23.00
CA PRO A 19 3.70 -29.27 23.11
C PRO A 19 4.57 -29.04 21.86
N VAL A 20 4.90 -30.10 21.13
CA VAL A 20 5.65 -30.04 19.84
C VAL A 20 4.81 -29.32 18.78
N LEU A 21 3.53 -29.68 18.63
CA LEU A 21 2.64 -29.06 17.66
C LEU A 21 2.38 -27.58 18.01
N LEU A 22 2.21 -27.28 19.31
CA LEU A 22 2.09 -25.93 19.81
C LEU A 22 3.32 -25.09 19.45
N PHE A 23 4.53 -25.62 19.71
CA PHE A 23 5.78 -24.96 19.39
C PHE A 23 5.94 -24.75 17.87
N GLN A 24 5.67 -25.76 17.04
CA GLN A 24 5.74 -25.62 15.58
C GLN A 24 4.79 -24.54 15.05
N THR A 25 3.62 -24.41 15.65
CA THR A 25 2.65 -23.36 15.27
C THR A 25 3.11 -21.98 15.75
N LEU A 26 3.69 -21.90 16.95
CA LEU A 26 4.28 -20.67 17.48
C LEU A 26 5.50 -20.21 16.66
N GLN A 27 6.30 -21.14 16.17
CA GLN A 27 7.52 -20.85 15.42
C GLN A 27 7.26 -19.93 14.23
N GLY A 28 6.15 -20.13 13.50
CA GLY A 28 5.79 -19.32 12.35
C GLY A 28 5.39 -17.88 12.67
N PHE A 29 5.17 -17.55 13.96
CA PHE A 29 4.76 -16.20 14.37
C PHE A 29 5.74 -15.54 15.36
N LEU A 30 6.71 -16.28 15.91
CA LEU A 30 7.72 -15.71 16.79
C LEU A 30 8.59 -14.70 16.04
N PRO A 31 8.90 -13.55 16.65
CA PRO A 31 9.72 -12.53 16.02
C PRO A 31 11.08 -13.04 15.53
N GLU A 32 11.50 -12.66 14.33
CA GLU A 32 12.76 -13.10 13.72
C GLU A 32 14.01 -12.59 14.47
N PHE A 33 13.88 -11.53 15.27
CA PHE A 33 15.00 -11.02 16.07
C PHE A 33 15.40 -11.93 17.24
N ILE A 34 14.58 -12.95 17.55
CA ILE A 34 14.87 -13.92 18.60
C ILE A 34 15.83 -14.96 18.03
N GLN A 35 17.10 -14.86 18.38
CA GLN A 35 18.16 -15.79 17.94
C GLN A 35 18.41 -16.92 18.94
N ARG A 36 18.24 -16.64 20.24
CA ARG A 36 18.41 -17.62 21.31
C ARG A 36 17.17 -17.69 22.16
N MET A 37 16.51 -18.83 22.17
CA MET A 37 15.29 -19.07 22.93
C MET A 37 15.43 -20.24 23.87
N LEU A 38 14.94 -20.06 25.09
CA LEU A 38 14.75 -21.14 26.05
C LEU A 38 13.28 -21.53 26.07
N VAL A 39 12.98 -22.80 25.80
CA VAL A 39 11.63 -23.34 25.92
C VAL A 39 11.56 -24.14 27.20
N VAL A 40 10.67 -23.71 28.11
CA VAL A 40 10.42 -24.35 29.39
C VAL A 40 9.13 -25.15 29.32
N ALA A 41 9.22 -26.46 29.51
CA ALA A 41 8.08 -27.37 29.56
C ALA A 41 8.01 -28.07 30.93
N SER A 42 6.82 -28.56 31.33
CA SER A 42 6.68 -29.21 32.62
C SER A 42 7.54 -30.48 32.72
N GLU A 43 7.88 -30.88 33.99
CA GLU A 43 8.71 -32.07 34.26
C GLU A 43 8.07 -33.36 33.78
N ASN A 44 6.74 -33.40 33.66
CA ASN A 44 5.99 -34.55 33.20
C ASN A 44 5.78 -34.62 31.69
N ALA A 45 6.23 -33.59 30.95
CA ALA A 45 6.10 -33.63 29.50
C ALA A 45 7.02 -34.71 28.92
N THR A 46 6.48 -35.65 28.19
CA THR A 46 7.21 -36.71 27.44
C THR A 46 8.08 -36.12 26.31
N LEU A 47 8.64 -34.95 26.53
CA LEU A 47 9.49 -34.23 25.62
C LEU A 47 10.93 -34.76 25.75
N THR A 48 11.29 -35.70 24.90
CA THR A 48 12.70 -36.08 24.77
C THR A 48 13.44 -35.05 23.94
N LYS A 49 14.72 -34.78 24.24
CA LYS A 49 15.60 -33.92 23.43
C LYS A 49 15.58 -34.26 21.92
N SER A 50 15.17 -35.49 21.57
CA SER A 50 15.04 -35.95 20.18
C SER A 50 13.74 -35.52 19.49
N SER A 51 12.77 -34.97 20.21
CA SER A 51 11.47 -34.56 19.67
C SER A 51 11.49 -33.16 19.05
N PHE A 52 12.57 -32.38 19.28
CA PHE A 52 12.72 -31.02 18.76
C PHE A 52 14.04 -30.88 18.02
N PRO A 53 14.06 -30.23 16.87
CA PRO A 53 15.32 -29.87 16.23
C PRO A 53 16.11 -28.94 17.14
N GLN A 54 17.37 -29.25 17.42
CA GLN A 54 18.26 -28.39 18.22
C GLN A 54 18.63 -27.08 17.50
N LYS A 55 18.38 -27.04 16.20
CA LYS A 55 18.52 -25.89 15.31
C LYS A 55 17.31 -25.82 14.43
N LEU A 56 16.74 -24.64 14.31
CA LEU A 56 15.63 -24.35 13.42
C LEU A 56 16.19 -23.51 12.27
N GLU A 57 16.03 -24.01 11.05
CA GLU A 57 16.30 -23.22 9.85
C GLU A 57 14.99 -22.51 9.45
N ASP A 58 15.00 -21.18 9.48
CA ASP A 58 13.96 -20.38 8.88
C ASP A 58 14.11 -20.37 7.34
N ALA A 59 13.05 -19.96 6.64
CA ALA A 59 13.02 -19.86 5.18
C ALA A 59 14.19 -19.01 4.59
N ASP A 60 14.79 -18.13 5.39
CA ASP A 60 15.93 -17.27 5.05
C ASP A 60 17.30 -17.80 5.55
N HIS A 61 17.40 -19.09 5.94
CA HIS A 61 18.66 -19.73 6.39
C HIS A 61 19.30 -19.14 7.66
N SER A 62 18.58 -18.42 8.51
CA SER A 62 19.09 -18.02 9.82
C SER A 62 18.95 -19.16 10.83
N GLU A 63 20.08 -19.58 11.45
CA GLU A 63 20.05 -20.60 12.51
C GLU A 63 19.59 -19.98 13.84
N ARG A 64 18.41 -20.38 14.35
CA ARG A 64 17.98 -20.08 15.72
C ARG A 64 18.47 -21.16 16.66
N VAL A 65 19.04 -20.78 17.79
CA VAL A 65 19.43 -21.70 18.85
C VAL A 65 18.27 -21.84 19.83
N VAL A 66 17.71 -23.04 19.94
CA VAL A 66 16.62 -23.35 20.88
C VAL A 66 17.13 -24.35 21.90
N GLU A 67 17.09 -23.94 23.17
CA GLU A 67 17.41 -24.81 24.31
C GLU A 67 16.12 -25.21 25.02
N PHE A 68 16.04 -26.44 25.50
CA PHE A 68 14.90 -26.97 26.25
C PHE A 68 15.26 -27.17 27.70
N ALA A 69 14.37 -26.77 28.57
CA ALA A 69 14.56 -26.86 30.02
C ALA A 69 13.29 -27.35 30.73
N THR A 70 13.47 -27.94 31.89
CA THR A 70 12.45 -28.15 32.90
C THR A 70 12.58 -27.07 33.98
N PRO A 71 11.58 -26.88 34.85
CA PRO A 71 11.68 -25.98 36.00
C PRO A 71 12.91 -26.23 36.88
N SER A 72 13.22 -27.50 37.16
CA SER A 72 14.43 -27.90 37.91
C SER A 72 15.73 -27.49 37.21
N TYR A 73 15.76 -27.45 35.90
CA TYR A 73 16.91 -26.97 35.13
C TYR A 73 17.05 -25.44 35.21
N LEU A 74 15.95 -24.70 35.29
CA LEU A 74 15.99 -23.25 35.52
C LEU A 74 16.66 -22.90 36.87
N GLU A 75 16.38 -23.68 37.93
CA GLU A 75 17.04 -23.52 39.22
C GLU A 75 18.55 -23.77 39.13
N ALA A 76 18.95 -24.83 38.40
CA ALA A 76 20.36 -25.16 38.17
C ALA A 76 21.09 -24.11 37.29
N LEU A 77 20.41 -23.47 36.34
CA LEU A 77 20.96 -22.37 35.54
C LEU A 77 21.32 -21.15 36.40
N LEU A 78 20.59 -20.89 37.49
CA LEU A 78 20.91 -19.82 38.43
C LEU A 78 22.18 -20.07 39.22
N GLU A 79 22.37 -21.29 39.66
CA GLU A 79 23.56 -21.68 40.44
C GLU A 79 24.84 -21.57 39.62
N GLN A 80 24.74 -21.63 38.27
CA GLN A 80 25.85 -21.53 37.34
C GLN A 80 26.22 -20.12 36.90
N ASN A 81 25.59 -19.04 37.45
CA ASN A 81 25.85 -17.64 37.10
C ASN A 81 25.75 -17.32 35.60
N SER A 82 24.85 -17.97 34.85
CA SER A 82 24.62 -17.73 33.43
C SER A 82 23.63 -16.57 33.24
N TYR A 83 24.14 -15.33 33.24
CA TYR A 83 23.33 -14.13 33.05
C TYR A 83 23.18 -13.75 31.57
N ALA A 84 22.04 -13.17 31.21
CA ALA A 84 21.78 -12.48 29.93
C ALA A 84 22.11 -13.33 28.68
N LYS A 85 21.59 -14.56 28.61
CA LYS A 85 21.91 -15.54 27.56
C LYS A 85 20.85 -15.63 26.46
N TYR A 86 19.56 -15.40 26.80
CA TYR A 86 18.44 -15.66 25.92
C TYR A 86 17.74 -14.37 25.48
N ASP A 87 17.37 -14.31 24.20
CA ASP A 87 16.55 -13.23 23.65
C ASP A 87 15.07 -13.45 23.94
N ALA A 88 14.67 -14.69 24.18
CA ALA A 88 13.32 -15.03 24.63
C ALA A 88 13.28 -16.29 25.49
N ILE A 89 12.33 -16.34 26.38
CA ILE A 89 11.95 -17.54 27.15
C ILE A 89 10.48 -17.82 26.90
N LEU A 90 10.18 -19.03 26.42
CA LEU A 90 8.83 -19.48 26.13
C LEU A 90 8.41 -20.55 27.16
N PHE A 91 7.30 -20.27 27.85
CA PHE A 91 6.64 -21.23 28.71
C PHE A 91 5.51 -21.94 28.00
N CYS A 92 5.64 -23.26 27.85
CA CYS A 92 4.60 -24.10 27.26
C CYS A 92 3.70 -24.67 28.36
N PRO A 93 2.37 -24.69 28.19
CA PRO A 93 1.45 -25.25 29.17
C PRO A 93 1.60 -26.78 29.25
N ASP A 94 1.42 -27.31 30.45
CA ASP A 94 1.12 -28.74 30.62
C ASP A 94 -0.33 -29.00 30.19
N THR A 95 -0.59 -30.21 29.64
CA THR A 95 -1.93 -30.62 29.21
C THR A 95 -2.88 -30.76 30.38
N GLU A 96 -2.39 -31.06 31.57
CA GLU A 96 -3.24 -31.35 32.76
C GLU A 96 -3.22 -30.23 33.82
N ARG A 97 -2.17 -29.39 33.89
CA ARG A 97 -2.06 -28.30 34.86
C ARG A 97 -1.43 -27.07 34.25
N PRO A 98 -1.99 -25.87 34.46
CA PRO A 98 -1.32 -24.63 34.04
C PRO A 98 0.03 -24.53 34.78
N PHE A 99 1.13 -24.36 34.02
CA PHE A 99 2.44 -24.14 34.58
C PHE A 99 2.44 -22.75 35.26
N ASP A 100 2.58 -22.75 36.59
CA ASP A 100 2.78 -21.52 37.34
C ASP A 100 4.25 -21.10 37.25
N PHE A 101 4.56 -20.18 36.34
CA PHE A 101 5.91 -19.65 36.18
C PHE A 101 6.19 -18.48 37.16
N VAL A 102 5.19 -18.01 37.87
CA VAL A 102 5.28 -16.88 38.81
C VAL A 102 6.43 -17.03 39.81
N PRO A 103 6.70 -18.23 40.41
CA PRO A 103 7.84 -18.41 41.30
C PRO A 103 9.20 -18.18 40.62
N TYR A 104 9.27 -18.35 39.28
CA TYR A 104 10.51 -18.29 38.52
C TYR A 104 10.78 -16.93 37.86
N VAL A 105 9.84 -15.96 37.95
CA VAL A 105 9.94 -14.66 37.28
C VAL A 105 11.27 -13.95 37.55
N HIS A 106 11.74 -14.00 38.79
CA HIS A 106 13.01 -13.36 39.18
C HIS A 106 14.24 -14.05 38.56
N ILE A 107 14.18 -15.34 38.35
CA ILE A 107 15.23 -16.15 37.70
C ILE A 107 15.27 -15.85 36.22
N ILE A 108 14.08 -15.84 35.61
CA ILE A 108 13.85 -15.62 34.19
C ILE A 108 14.37 -14.26 33.79
N SER A 109 14.08 -13.22 34.55
CA SER A 109 14.55 -11.85 34.27
C SER A 109 16.08 -11.72 34.21
N LYS A 110 16.80 -12.56 34.96
CA LYS A 110 18.28 -12.61 34.95
C LYS A 110 18.85 -13.38 33.76
N ALA A 111 18.11 -14.36 33.24
CA ALA A 111 18.53 -15.19 32.11
C ALA A 111 18.28 -14.51 30.76
N LEU A 112 17.41 -13.48 30.73
CA LEU A 112 17.12 -12.71 29.52
C LEU A 112 18.19 -11.66 29.22
N THR A 113 18.40 -11.40 27.93
CA THR A 113 19.11 -10.20 27.49
C THR A 113 18.35 -8.94 27.92
N PRO A 114 18.98 -7.75 27.94
CA PRO A 114 18.31 -6.50 28.36
C PRO A 114 17.04 -6.14 27.57
N GLN A 115 16.92 -6.65 26.35
CA GLN A 115 15.74 -6.48 25.47
C GLN A 115 14.92 -7.78 25.33
N GLY A 116 15.20 -8.78 26.17
CA GLY A 116 14.62 -10.10 26.06
C GLY A 116 13.13 -10.16 26.40
N TRP A 117 12.44 -11.08 25.77
CA TRP A 117 11.00 -11.25 25.86
C TRP A 117 10.64 -12.51 26.63
N ILE A 118 9.53 -12.48 27.37
CA ILE A 118 8.90 -13.66 27.96
C ILE A 118 7.62 -13.95 27.18
N PHE A 119 7.47 -15.18 26.72
CA PHE A 119 6.23 -15.70 26.16
C PHE A 119 5.62 -16.73 27.09
N TRP A 120 4.36 -16.53 27.43
CA TRP A 120 3.61 -17.48 28.24
C TRP A 120 2.37 -17.94 27.51
N VAL A 121 2.27 -19.24 27.31
CA VAL A 121 1.09 -19.88 26.70
C VAL A 121 0.24 -20.49 27.80
N THR A 122 -1.05 -20.16 27.83
CA THR A 122 -2.01 -20.64 28.84
C THR A 122 -3.37 -20.95 28.21
N ARG A 123 -4.12 -21.89 28.83
CA ARG A 123 -5.52 -22.18 28.51
C ARG A 123 -6.51 -21.38 29.36
N SER A 124 -6.09 -20.90 30.51
CA SER A 124 -6.91 -20.09 31.43
C SER A 124 -6.92 -18.63 31.04
N GLU A 125 -7.95 -17.89 31.47
CA GLU A 125 -7.99 -16.45 31.28
C GLU A 125 -6.67 -15.79 31.69
N PRO A 126 -6.08 -15.00 30.79
CA PRO A 126 -4.78 -14.41 31.03
C PRO A 126 -4.88 -13.28 32.05
N CYS A 127 -3.92 -13.22 32.95
CA CYS A 127 -3.63 -12.12 33.86
C CYS A 127 -4.46 -12.06 35.15
N SER A 128 -4.00 -12.81 36.17
CA SER A 128 -4.31 -12.45 37.55
C SER A 128 -3.56 -11.16 37.92
N ALA A 129 -4.16 -10.34 38.80
CA ALA A 129 -3.49 -9.14 39.35
C ALA A 129 -2.15 -9.50 39.98
N ASP A 130 -2.05 -10.63 40.69
CA ASP A 130 -0.82 -11.16 41.30
C ASP A 130 0.31 -11.39 40.28
N LEU A 131 0.01 -11.93 39.11
CA LEU A 131 1.00 -12.11 38.05
C LEU A 131 1.54 -10.77 37.54
N LEU A 132 0.65 -9.81 37.27
CA LEU A 132 1.03 -8.48 36.83
C LEU A 132 1.88 -7.74 37.88
N ASP A 133 1.54 -7.87 39.13
CA ASP A 133 2.30 -7.27 40.24
C ASP A 133 3.72 -7.87 40.33
N ARG A 134 3.87 -9.20 40.23
CA ARG A 134 5.18 -9.86 40.29
C ARG A 134 6.05 -9.57 39.05
N LEU A 135 5.44 -9.48 37.85
CA LEU A 135 6.15 -9.04 36.65
C LEU A 135 6.61 -7.58 36.79
N ASN A 136 5.76 -6.75 37.43
CA ASN A 136 6.09 -5.40 37.75
C ASN A 136 7.29 -5.29 38.71
N ASP A 137 7.41 -6.18 39.70
CA ASP A 137 8.52 -6.27 40.64
C ASP A 137 9.87 -6.58 39.95
N VAL A 138 9.85 -7.30 38.86
CA VAL A 138 11.04 -7.60 38.02
C VAL A 138 11.17 -6.69 36.81
N ASN A 139 10.46 -5.57 36.81
CA ASN A 139 10.51 -4.54 35.76
C ASN A 139 10.07 -5.04 34.37
N MET A 140 9.10 -5.93 34.32
CA MET A 140 8.46 -6.43 33.09
C MET A 140 7.02 -5.97 33.01
N GLU A 141 6.50 -5.81 31.79
CA GLU A 141 5.10 -5.44 31.53
C GLU A 141 4.50 -6.28 30.40
N LEU A 142 3.17 -6.43 30.42
CA LEU A 142 2.44 -7.10 29.34
C LEU A 142 2.48 -6.22 28.08
N TYR A 143 3.02 -6.77 26.99
CA TYR A 143 3.20 -6.06 25.74
C TYR A 143 2.11 -6.39 24.72
N VAL A 144 1.85 -7.68 24.47
CA VAL A 144 0.85 -8.11 23.49
C VAL A 144 0.25 -9.47 23.84
N ILE A 145 -0.98 -9.72 23.40
CA ILE A 145 -1.70 -10.99 23.53
C ILE A 145 -2.05 -11.52 22.16
N TRP A 146 -1.84 -12.82 21.94
CA TRP A 146 -2.37 -13.56 20.78
C TRP A 146 -3.28 -14.68 21.26
N ASP A 147 -4.37 -14.90 20.55
CA ASP A 147 -5.31 -15.98 20.79
C ASP A 147 -5.18 -17.05 19.70
N ALA A 148 -5.06 -18.30 20.09
CA ALA A 148 -5.07 -19.43 19.16
C ALA A 148 -6.51 -19.79 18.81
N MET A 149 -6.86 -19.65 17.53
CA MET A 149 -8.18 -19.91 16.98
C MET A 149 -8.19 -21.21 16.15
N PRO A 150 -9.31 -22.00 16.14
CA PRO A 150 -9.43 -23.17 15.28
C PRO A 150 -9.22 -22.83 13.80
N SER A 151 -8.50 -23.68 13.07
CA SER A 151 -8.22 -23.45 11.64
C SER A 151 -9.46 -23.47 10.73
N SER A 152 -10.60 -23.97 11.22
CA SER A 152 -11.89 -23.85 10.52
C SER A 152 -12.35 -22.41 10.30
N LEU A 153 -11.79 -21.45 11.05
CA LEU A 153 -12.12 -20.02 10.99
C LEU A 153 -11.09 -19.21 10.19
N VAL A 154 -9.93 -19.79 9.91
CA VAL A 154 -8.83 -19.16 9.18
C VAL A 154 -8.37 -20.12 8.10
N ALA A 155 -8.22 -19.66 6.86
CA ALA A 155 -7.74 -20.50 5.74
C ALA A 155 -6.24 -20.84 5.92
N SER A 156 -5.94 -21.76 6.85
CA SER A 156 -4.59 -22.19 7.17
C SER A 156 -4.52 -23.73 7.17
N PRO A 157 -3.44 -24.33 6.64
CA PRO A 157 -3.20 -25.77 6.72
C PRO A 157 -2.85 -26.27 8.13
N GLN A 158 -2.62 -25.36 9.09
CA GLN A 158 -2.33 -25.67 10.49
C GLN A 158 -3.61 -25.91 11.29
N PRO A 159 -3.60 -26.72 12.37
CA PRO A 159 -4.78 -27.04 13.16
C PRO A 159 -5.40 -25.83 13.88
N PHE A 160 -4.62 -24.78 14.08
CA PHE A 160 -5.07 -23.48 14.57
C PHE A 160 -4.11 -22.38 14.13
N SER A 161 -4.58 -21.13 14.17
CA SER A 161 -3.78 -19.94 13.85
C SER A 161 -3.80 -18.96 15.01
N TRP A 162 -2.70 -18.21 15.17
CA TRP A 162 -2.59 -17.19 16.18
C TRP A 162 -3.14 -15.87 15.65
N VAL A 163 -4.09 -15.26 16.36
CA VAL A 163 -4.70 -13.97 16.04
C VAL A 163 -4.33 -12.98 17.13
N ARG A 164 -3.75 -11.85 16.74
CA ARG A 164 -3.42 -10.77 17.67
C ARG A 164 -4.70 -10.17 18.24
N ARG A 165 -4.74 -10.03 19.57
CA ARG A 165 -5.85 -9.44 20.30
C ARG A 165 -5.49 -8.03 20.76
N THR A 166 -6.37 -7.06 20.52
CA THR A 166 -6.34 -5.77 21.18
C THR A 166 -7.12 -5.86 22.50
N ARG A 167 -6.79 -5.03 23.50
CA ARG A 167 -7.50 -5.02 24.81
C ARG A 167 -9.00 -4.75 24.71
N GLN A 168 -9.46 -4.23 23.56
CA GLN A 168 -10.86 -3.83 23.33
C GLN A 168 -11.67 -4.83 22.51
N ASP A 169 -11.03 -5.85 21.93
CA ASP A 169 -11.74 -6.85 21.14
C ASP A 169 -12.50 -7.82 22.07
N GLU A 170 -13.81 -7.67 22.13
CA GLU A 170 -14.67 -8.71 22.67
C GLU A 170 -14.68 -9.92 21.72
N ILE A 171 -14.24 -11.07 22.20
CA ILE A 171 -14.32 -12.33 21.47
C ILE A 171 -15.80 -12.71 21.38
N LYS A 172 -16.44 -12.44 20.25
CA LYS A 172 -17.80 -12.87 19.97
C LYS A 172 -17.81 -14.34 19.59
N GLY A 173 -17.96 -15.20 20.58
CA GLY A 173 -18.56 -16.53 20.41
C GLY A 173 -17.68 -17.66 19.90
N ASP A 174 -16.42 -17.44 19.55
CA ASP A 174 -15.53 -18.49 19.05
C ASP A 174 -14.63 -19.05 20.17
N PRO A 175 -14.43 -20.39 20.25
CA PRO A 175 -13.62 -20.99 21.31
C PRO A 175 -12.14 -20.65 21.10
N VAL A 176 -11.56 -19.87 22.01
CA VAL A 176 -10.11 -19.68 22.10
C VAL A 176 -9.49 -20.94 22.70
N LEU A 177 -8.50 -21.53 22.01
CA LEU A 177 -7.84 -22.74 22.47
C LEU A 177 -6.72 -22.43 23.47
N PHE A 178 -5.95 -21.38 23.21
CA PHE A 178 -4.85 -20.92 24.04
C PHE A 178 -4.67 -19.41 23.93
N HIS A 179 -4.09 -18.81 24.95
CA HIS A 179 -3.58 -17.43 24.96
C HIS A 179 -2.06 -17.48 25.00
N CYS A 180 -1.40 -16.67 24.17
CA CYS A 180 0.03 -16.42 24.26
C CYS A 180 0.26 -14.96 24.66
N LEU A 181 0.85 -14.73 25.80
CA LEU A 181 1.15 -13.41 26.34
C LEU A 181 2.63 -13.13 26.17
N ALA A 182 2.98 -11.96 25.62
CA ALA A 182 4.35 -11.49 25.55
C ALA A 182 4.57 -10.38 26.56
N PHE A 183 5.63 -10.50 27.34
CA PHE A 183 6.07 -9.52 28.32
C PHE A 183 7.43 -8.98 27.93
N VAL A 184 7.63 -7.69 28.10
CA VAL A 184 8.86 -6.95 27.79
C VAL A 184 9.33 -6.13 28.99
N PRO A 185 10.60 -5.71 29.05
CA PRO A 185 11.05 -4.76 30.06
C PRO A 185 10.20 -3.47 30.05
N LYS A 186 9.92 -2.90 31.20
CA LYS A 186 9.11 -1.67 31.33
C LYS A 186 9.62 -0.47 30.53
N ASN A 187 10.92 -0.40 30.32
CA ASN A 187 11.56 0.66 29.55
C ASN A 187 11.84 0.20 28.11
N TYR A 188 11.12 -0.82 27.63
CA TYR A 188 11.29 -1.30 26.27
C TYR A 188 10.89 -0.23 25.28
N ASP A 189 11.85 0.19 24.47
CA ASP A 189 11.64 1.12 23.37
C ASP A 189 11.79 0.36 22.04
N PRO A 190 10.69 0.04 21.36
CA PRO A 190 10.73 -0.70 20.10
C PRO A 190 11.46 0.07 18.98
N LEU A 191 11.42 1.41 19.00
CA LEU A 191 12.15 2.21 18.03
C LEU A 191 13.66 2.14 18.25
N ALA A 192 14.10 2.27 19.51
CA ALA A 192 15.53 2.13 19.85
C ALA A 192 16.05 0.72 19.53
N HIS A 193 15.25 -0.33 19.81
CA HIS A 193 15.61 -1.71 19.50
C HIS A 193 15.71 -1.94 17.98
N ALA A 194 14.72 -1.50 17.20
CA ALA A 194 14.74 -1.60 15.75
C ALA A 194 15.94 -0.88 15.13
N ARG A 195 16.30 0.32 15.63
CA ARG A 195 17.48 1.06 15.19
C ARG A 195 18.79 0.34 15.49
N ALA A 196 18.90 -0.27 16.66
CA ALA A 196 20.07 -1.08 17.00
C ALA A 196 20.24 -2.25 16.01
N LEU A 197 19.16 -2.98 15.73
CA LEU A 197 19.15 -4.06 14.74
C LEU A 197 19.49 -3.59 13.32
N LEU A 198 19.00 -2.40 12.92
CA LEU A 198 19.37 -1.81 11.62
C LEU A 198 20.85 -1.47 11.54
N LEU A 199 21.46 -0.95 12.62
CA LEU A 199 22.89 -0.65 12.68
C LEU A 199 23.74 -1.93 12.63
N ASP A 200 23.21 -3.03 13.16
CA ASP A 200 23.83 -4.36 13.10
C ASP A 200 23.61 -5.07 11.74
N GLY A 201 22.96 -4.41 10.78
CA GLY A 201 22.71 -4.96 9.45
C GLY A 201 21.58 -6.00 9.40
N ALA A 202 20.65 -5.96 10.35
CA ALA A 202 19.52 -6.89 10.47
C ALA A 202 18.15 -6.20 10.20
N PRO A 203 17.85 -5.77 8.96
CA PRO A 203 16.63 -5.01 8.66
C PRO A 203 15.33 -5.83 8.79
N GLY A 204 15.36 -7.14 8.51
CA GLY A 204 14.21 -8.02 8.69
C GLY A 204 13.78 -8.11 10.16
N PRO A 205 14.67 -8.51 11.08
CA PRO A 205 14.43 -8.44 12.52
C PRO A 205 13.97 -7.07 13.01
N ALA A 206 14.57 -5.97 12.54
CA ALA A 206 14.15 -4.62 12.88
C ALA A 206 12.71 -4.32 12.46
N PHE A 207 12.34 -4.71 11.25
CA PHE A 207 10.97 -4.56 10.74
C PHE A 207 9.95 -5.32 11.61
N ASN A 208 10.31 -6.55 12.02
CA ASN A 208 9.46 -7.37 12.88
C ASN A 208 9.22 -6.74 14.25
N VAL A 209 10.26 -6.22 14.91
CA VAL A 209 10.10 -5.46 16.17
C VAL A 209 9.02 -4.39 16.03
N LEU A 210 9.06 -3.61 14.95
CA LEU A 210 8.11 -2.53 14.69
C LEU A 210 6.70 -3.03 14.33
N THR A 211 6.58 -4.23 13.77
CA THR A 211 5.29 -4.86 13.47
C THR A 211 4.56 -5.31 14.73
N PHE A 212 5.30 -5.65 15.78
CA PHE A 212 4.74 -6.08 17.07
C PHE A 212 4.40 -4.93 18.02
N VAL A 213 4.62 -3.67 17.66
CA VAL A 213 4.25 -2.51 18.50
C VAL A 213 2.75 -2.54 18.80
N PRO A 214 2.32 -2.52 20.08
CA PRO A 214 0.91 -2.58 20.45
C PRO A 214 0.11 -1.37 19.96
N GLU A 215 -1.18 -1.60 19.65
CA GLU A 215 -2.08 -0.54 19.16
C GLU A 215 -2.16 0.66 20.10
N VAL A 216 -2.11 0.43 21.42
CA VAL A 216 -2.16 1.49 22.44
C VAL A 216 -1.03 2.53 22.28
N TYR A 217 0.15 2.10 21.85
CA TYR A 217 1.26 3.02 21.54
C TYR A 217 1.03 3.75 20.21
N LEU A 218 0.33 3.10 19.28
CA LEU A 218 0.02 3.67 17.98
C LEU A 218 -1.18 4.64 17.99
N GLU A 219 -1.89 4.77 19.09
CA GLU A 219 -2.90 5.82 19.29
C GLU A 219 -2.28 7.22 19.31
N ASN A 220 -1.02 7.34 19.73
CA ASN A 220 -0.26 8.59 19.68
C ASN A 220 0.23 8.85 18.24
N PRO A 221 -0.27 9.91 17.53
CA PRO A 221 0.07 10.15 16.13
C PRO A 221 1.57 10.31 15.85
N PRO A 222 2.38 11.05 16.62
CA PRO A 222 3.83 11.11 16.48
C PRO A 222 4.52 9.75 16.59
N VAL A 223 4.13 8.91 17.55
CA VAL A 223 4.69 7.55 17.72
C VAL A 223 4.32 6.68 16.53
N ARG A 224 3.06 6.71 16.12
CA ARG A 224 2.60 6.00 14.91
C ARG A 224 3.40 6.42 13.68
N ALA A 225 3.60 7.72 13.49
CA ALA A 225 4.37 8.25 12.36
C ALA A 225 5.83 7.75 12.39
N ALA A 226 6.47 7.79 13.56
CA ALA A 226 7.84 7.31 13.74
C ALA A 226 7.95 5.80 13.43
N VAL A 227 7.06 4.97 13.99
CA VAL A 227 7.03 3.52 13.73
C VAL A 227 6.86 3.23 12.24
N LYS A 228 5.93 3.92 11.56
CA LYS A 228 5.72 3.74 10.12
C LYS A 228 6.92 4.19 9.28
N ALA A 229 7.55 5.29 9.65
CA ALA A 229 8.77 5.76 8.97
C ALA A 229 9.94 4.78 9.14
N GLU A 230 10.14 4.25 10.35
CA GLU A 230 11.19 3.23 10.59
C GLU A 230 10.87 1.91 9.87
N GLN A 231 9.60 1.49 9.78
CA GLN A 231 9.21 0.34 8.97
C GLN A 231 9.58 0.54 7.49
N ALA A 232 9.33 1.73 6.94
CA ALA A 232 9.76 2.07 5.59
C ALA A 232 11.28 2.01 5.44
N LEU A 233 12.04 2.53 6.42
CA LEU A 233 13.50 2.48 6.43
C LEU A 233 14.03 1.04 6.45
N CYS A 234 13.44 0.16 7.27
CA CYS A 234 13.80 -1.26 7.30
C CYS A 234 13.64 -1.91 5.92
N LEU A 235 12.53 -1.63 5.23
CA LEU A 235 12.29 -2.16 3.88
C LEU A 235 13.34 -1.67 2.88
N LEU A 236 13.70 -0.39 2.93
CA LEU A 236 14.75 0.16 2.07
C LEU A 236 16.14 -0.46 2.38
N ALA A 237 16.47 -0.65 3.67
CA ALA A 237 17.71 -1.28 4.07
C ALA A 237 17.78 -2.76 3.66
N TRP A 238 16.64 -3.45 3.65
CA TRP A 238 16.55 -4.87 3.30
C TRP A 238 16.88 -5.13 1.82
N ASP A 239 16.51 -4.20 0.95
CA ASP A 239 16.72 -4.35 -0.49
C ASP A 239 18.18 -4.13 -0.94
N GLN A 240 19.03 -3.54 -0.08
CA GLN A 240 20.46 -3.39 -0.36
C GLN A 240 21.22 -4.71 -0.51
N ALA A 241 20.69 -5.80 0.06
CA ALA A 241 21.28 -7.13 -0.02
C ALA A 241 20.95 -7.89 -1.32
N ALA A 242 19.95 -7.42 -2.09
CA ALA A 242 19.52 -8.06 -3.33
C ALA A 242 20.24 -7.40 -4.52
N SER A 243 21.17 -8.13 -5.16
CA SER A 243 22.05 -7.65 -6.25
C SER A 243 21.35 -7.39 -7.58
N ASP A 244 20.05 -7.63 -7.71
CA ASP A 244 19.36 -7.74 -9.00
C ASP A 244 18.48 -6.54 -9.39
N GLY A 245 18.76 -5.35 -8.89
CA GLY A 245 18.11 -4.10 -9.33
C GLY A 245 16.59 -4.10 -9.11
N LEU A 246 16.04 -3.02 -8.72
CA LEU A 246 14.63 -2.57 -8.69
C LEU A 246 13.49 -3.63 -8.77
N THR A 247 13.63 -4.83 -8.24
CA THR A 247 12.51 -5.74 -8.01
C THR A 247 11.75 -5.27 -6.76
N LEU A 248 10.65 -4.56 -6.94
CA LEU A 248 10.24 -3.52 -6.02
C LEU A 248 8.95 -3.74 -5.21
N PRO A 249 8.56 -4.95 -4.79
CA PRO A 249 7.48 -5.07 -3.82
C PRO A 249 7.77 -4.30 -2.53
N ARG A 250 9.03 -4.31 -2.06
CA ARG A 250 9.43 -3.63 -0.81
C ARG A 250 9.42 -2.10 -0.95
N PHE A 251 9.85 -1.55 -2.08
CA PHE A 251 9.79 -0.10 -2.31
C PHE A 251 8.36 0.43 -2.36
N HIS A 252 7.45 -0.30 -3.01
CA HIS A 252 6.04 0.07 -3.01
C HIS A 252 5.43 0.00 -1.59
N LEU A 253 5.78 -1.02 -0.82
CA LEU A 253 5.37 -1.14 0.58
C LEU A 253 5.99 -0.02 1.43
N ALA A 254 7.26 0.36 1.21
CA ALA A 254 7.90 1.50 1.87
C ALA A 254 7.16 2.81 1.57
N GLN A 255 6.71 3.03 0.31
CA GLN A 255 5.86 4.17 -0.04
C GLN A 255 4.54 4.17 0.74
N ALA A 256 3.91 3.00 0.92
CA ALA A 256 2.69 2.89 1.70
C ALA A 256 2.92 3.24 3.18
N PHE A 257 4.01 2.79 3.78
CA PHE A 257 4.35 3.15 5.16
C PHE A 257 4.70 4.64 5.30
N PHE A 258 5.41 5.23 4.34
CA PHE A 258 5.64 6.66 4.30
C PHE A 258 4.32 7.45 4.24
N ALA A 259 3.39 7.06 3.37
CA ALA A 259 2.07 7.68 3.29
C ALA A 259 1.29 7.57 4.61
N GLN A 260 1.37 6.43 5.30
CA GLN A 260 0.77 6.25 6.63
C GLN A 260 1.45 7.11 7.71
N ALA A 261 2.78 7.26 7.66
CA ALA A 261 3.52 8.11 8.59
C ALA A 261 3.09 9.58 8.45
N THR A 262 3.09 10.13 7.23
CA THR A 262 2.69 11.52 6.99
C THR A 262 1.20 11.77 7.20
N ALA A 263 0.34 10.76 7.03
CA ALA A 263 -1.07 10.83 7.37
C ALA A 263 -1.27 10.95 8.90
N ALA A 264 -0.48 10.21 9.68
CA ALA A 264 -0.52 10.26 11.14
C ALA A 264 0.04 11.59 11.66
N ASP A 265 1.24 11.98 11.22
CA ASP A 265 1.88 13.25 11.58
C ASP A 265 2.59 13.88 10.36
N PRO A 266 2.02 14.95 9.76
CA PRO A 266 2.62 15.62 8.62
C PRO A 266 3.92 16.37 8.95
N HIS A 267 4.27 16.53 10.23
CA HIS A 267 5.51 17.16 10.69
C HIS A 267 6.59 16.14 11.10
N CYS A 268 6.38 14.84 10.85
CA CYS A 268 7.34 13.79 11.15
C CYS A 268 8.56 13.87 10.21
N HIS A 269 9.64 14.57 10.62
CA HIS A 269 10.86 14.73 9.84
C HIS A 269 11.47 13.40 9.36
N LEU A 270 11.45 12.38 10.22
CA LEU A 270 11.96 11.06 9.87
C LEU A 270 11.27 10.50 8.61
N ALA A 271 9.95 10.68 8.49
CA ALA A 271 9.21 10.22 7.31
C ALA A 271 9.72 10.85 6.02
N TYR A 272 10.03 12.16 6.02
CA TYR A 272 10.57 12.85 4.85
C TYR A 272 12.02 12.48 4.57
N CYS A 273 12.83 12.25 5.62
CA CYS A 273 14.20 11.76 5.46
C CYS A 273 14.22 10.36 4.81
N VAL A 274 13.32 9.47 5.24
CA VAL A 274 13.18 8.13 4.64
C VAL A 274 12.66 8.21 3.21
N GLN A 275 11.72 9.12 2.91
CA GLN A 275 11.25 9.32 1.55
C GLN A 275 12.34 9.92 0.64
N ALA A 276 13.18 10.81 1.15
CA ALA A 276 14.32 11.31 0.38
C ALA A 276 15.30 10.18 0.05
N GLU A 277 15.60 9.31 1.01
CA GLU A 277 16.41 8.10 0.78
C GLU A 277 15.78 7.17 -0.25
N PHE A 278 14.47 6.99 -0.20
CA PHE A 278 13.72 6.24 -1.21
C PHE A 278 13.95 6.78 -2.63
N TRP A 279 13.82 8.11 -2.84
CA TRP A 279 14.05 8.72 -4.13
C TRP A 279 15.51 8.62 -4.59
N HIS A 280 16.44 8.83 -3.66
CA HIS A 280 17.87 8.66 -3.93
C HIS A 280 18.19 7.26 -4.47
N ARG A 281 17.68 6.22 -3.82
CA ARG A 281 17.86 4.84 -4.26
C ARG A 281 17.19 4.50 -5.58
N LEU A 282 16.10 5.19 -5.92
CA LEU A 282 15.50 5.13 -7.25
C LEU A 282 16.29 5.89 -8.32
N GLY A 283 17.34 6.62 -7.93
CA GLY A 283 18.18 7.42 -8.82
C GLY A 283 17.62 8.82 -9.08
N ASP A 284 16.71 9.32 -8.25
CA ASP A 284 16.11 10.65 -8.38
C ASP A 284 16.46 11.56 -7.19
N ASP A 285 17.69 12.07 -7.17
CA ASP A 285 18.18 12.99 -6.16
C ASP A 285 17.42 14.33 -6.13
N TYR A 286 16.85 14.72 -7.26
CA TYR A 286 16.05 15.94 -7.33
C TYR A 286 14.74 15.80 -6.54
N MET A 287 14.05 14.66 -6.66
CA MET A 287 12.88 14.35 -5.85
C MET A 287 13.24 14.22 -4.36
N ALA A 288 14.41 13.65 -4.03
CA ALA A 288 14.91 13.59 -2.67
C ALA A 288 15.10 15.02 -2.08
N ALA A 289 15.78 15.89 -2.80
CA ALA A 289 16.02 17.28 -2.38
C ALA A 289 14.69 18.06 -2.20
N ARG A 290 13.74 17.92 -3.12
CA ARG A 290 12.41 18.58 -3.05
C ARG A 290 11.64 18.17 -1.79
N THR A 291 11.64 16.88 -1.49
CA THR A 291 11.00 16.32 -0.30
C THR A 291 11.53 17.00 0.97
N LEU A 292 12.85 17.10 1.11
CA LEU A 292 13.47 17.72 2.28
C LEU A 292 13.29 19.23 2.33
N ARG A 293 13.34 19.94 1.20
CA ARG A 293 13.09 21.40 1.17
C ARG A 293 11.70 21.75 1.68
N SER A 294 10.70 20.94 1.36
CA SER A 294 9.32 21.15 1.80
C SER A 294 9.19 21.09 3.32
N ILE A 295 9.68 20.03 3.97
CA ILE A 295 9.59 19.93 5.44
C ILE A 295 10.52 20.93 6.13
N GLN A 296 11.69 21.20 5.57
CA GLN A 296 12.64 22.17 6.11
C GLN A 296 12.07 23.59 6.12
N HIS A 297 11.26 23.95 5.12
CA HIS A 297 10.59 25.25 5.06
C HIS A 297 9.50 25.40 6.12
N VAL A 298 8.71 24.36 6.33
CA VAL A 298 7.55 24.38 7.25
C VAL A 298 7.99 24.22 8.70
N ALA A 299 8.97 23.34 8.97
CA ALA A 299 9.47 23.01 10.30
C ALA A 299 10.99 22.76 10.25
N PRO A 300 11.83 23.80 10.31
CA PRO A 300 13.29 23.66 10.16
C PRO A 300 13.94 22.79 11.24
N GLN A 301 14.83 21.87 10.81
CA GLN A 301 15.69 21.07 11.69
C GLN A 301 17.10 20.91 11.09
N GLU A 302 18.14 20.94 11.95
CA GLU A 302 19.54 20.86 11.54
C GLU A 302 19.86 19.52 10.84
N THR A 303 19.36 18.41 11.33
CA THR A 303 19.55 17.08 10.72
C THR A 303 19.00 17.01 9.30
N THR A 304 17.81 17.56 9.07
CA THR A 304 17.19 17.61 7.75
C THR A 304 17.96 18.54 6.80
N ALA A 305 18.44 19.68 7.30
CA ALA A 305 19.28 20.60 6.51
C ALA A 305 20.61 19.95 6.11
N THR A 306 21.23 19.18 7.01
CA THR A 306 22.47 18.43 6.71
C THR A 306 22.23 17.39 5.64
N GLN A 307 21.17 16.59 5.75
CA GLN A 307 20.85 15.58 4.75
C GLN A 307 20.50 16.20 3.39
N LEU A 308 19.79 17.33 3.36
CA LEU A 308 19.46 18.06 2.12
C LEU A 308 20.70 18.41 1.31
N ASN A 309 21.81 18.74 1.97
CA ASN A 309 23.07 19.10 1.29
C ASN A 309 23.74 17.92 0.56
N THR A 310 23.25 16.68 0.78
CA THR A 310 23.79 15.49 0.10
C THR A 310 23.17 15.27 -1.29
N TYR A 311 22.03 15.90 -1.58
CA TYR A 311 21.31 15.67 -2.83
C TYR A 311 21.45 16.83 -3.82
N THR A 312 21.39 16.51 -5.11
CA THR A 312 21.44 17.51 -6.18
C THR A 312 20.12 18.27 -6.29
N SER A 313 20.17 19.58 -6.54
CA SER A 313 18.99 20.43 -6.70
C SER A 313 18.53 20.58 -8.15
N HIS A 314 19.12 19.88 -9.09
CA HIS A 314 18.79 20.00 -10.51
C HIS A 314 18.03 18.76 -10.99
N PRO A 315 16.91 18.94 -11.73
CA PRO A 315 16.18 17.84 -12.31
C PRO A 315 17.07 17.07 -13.30
N ALA A 316 16.91 15.76 -13.34
CA ALA A 316 17.46 14.97 -14.44
C ALA A 316 16.89 15.49 -15.76
N VAL A 317 17.73 15.63 -16.79
CA VAL A 317 17.26 16.02 -18.12
C VAL A 317 16.31 14.93 -18.61
N PRO A 318 15.06 15.29 -19.00
CA PRO A 318 14.12 14.30 -19.49
C PRO A 318 14.73 13.53 -20.66
N THR A 319 14.77 12.22 -20.56
CA THR A 319 15.00 11.37 -21.72
C THR A 319 13.85 11.57 -22.71
N LYS A 320 14.12 11.37 -24.00
CA LYS A 320 13.23 11.54 -25.14
C LYS A 320 11.72 11.52 -24.81
N PRO A 321 10.95 12.53 -25.26
CA PRO A 321 9.51 12.57 -24.96
C PRO A 321 8.81 11.33 -25.53
N TRP A 322 7.91 10.75 -24.74
CA TRP A 322 7.06 9.64 -25.15
C TRP A 322 5.95 10.20 -26.04
N GLU A 323 6.10 10.04 -27.36
CA GLU A 323 5.07 10.42 -28.32
C GLU A 323 4.40 9.15 -28.87
N PRO A 324 3.10 8.93 -28.61
CA PRO A 324 2.38 7.81 -29.19
C PRO A 324 2.33 7.93 -30.71
N PRO A 325 2.45 6.82 -31.45
CA PRO A 325 2.27 6.81 -32.89
C PRO A 325 0.86 7.28 -33.26
N GLU A 326 0.75 7.98 -34.39
CA GLU A 326 -0.54 8.43 -34.88
C GLU A 326 -1.43 7.22 -35.25
N TRP A 327 -2.65 7.20 -34.72
CA TRP A 327 -3.66 6.22 -35.10
C TRP A 327 -4.33 6.64 -36.40
N ASN A 328 -4.14 5.85 -37.45
CA ASN A 328 -4.76 6.07 -38.77
C ASN A 328 -6.08 5.30 -38.90
N GLU A 329 -7.18 6.04 -38.99
CA GLU A 329 -8.54 5.48 -39.13
C GLU A 329 -8.77 4.70 -40.48
N GLY A 330 -7.82 4.72 -41.41
CA GLY A 330 -7.87 4.02 -42.68
C GLY A 330 -7.56 2.51 -42.66
N THR A 331 -7.16 1.99 -41.50
CA THR A 331 -6.99 0.53 -41.29
C THR A 331 -8.31 -0.07 -40.77
N SER A 332 -8.52 -1.38 -40.98
CA SER A 332 -9.70 -2.06 -40.41
C SER A 332 -9.72 -1.85 -38.91
N LEU A 333 -10.86 -1.41 -38.38
CA LEU A 333 -11.01 -1.13 -36.93
C LEU A 333 -10.88 -2.45 -36.15
N PRO A 334 -10.01 -2.52 -35.12
CA PRO A 334 -9.88 -3.73 -34.32
C PRO A 334 -11.13 -3.96 -33.45
N ARG A 335 -11.48 -5.22 -33.23
CA ARG A 335 -12.52 -5.63 -32.30
C ARG A 335 -11.86 -6.03 -30.99
N ILE A 336 -12.23 -5.36 -29.92
CA ILE A 336 -11.55 -5.38 -28.65
C ILE A 336 -12.46 -5.94 -27.56
N LEU A 337 -11.96 -6.92 -26.81
CA LEU A 337 -12.52 -7.29 -25.52
C LEU A 337 -11.69 -6.62 -24.42
N LEU A 338 -12.32 -5.82 -23.57
CA LEU A 338 -11.73 -5.25 -22.37
C LEU A 338 -12.17 -6.05 -21.14
N ILE A 339 -11.22 -6.70 -20.47
CA ILE A 339 -11.47 -7.24 -19.13
C ILE A 339 -11.25 -6.10 -18.13
N THR A 340 -12.32 -5.71 -17.47
CA THR A 340 -12.31 -4.64 -16.46
C THR A 340 -12.43 -5.22 -15.06
N ASP A 341 -12.24 -4.39 -14.03
CA ASP A 341 -12.49 -4.75 -12.64
C ASP A 341 -13.96 -4.59 -12.26
N ASN A 342 -14.35 -5.14 -11.10
CA ASN A 342 -15.71 -5.05 -10.56
C ASN A 342 -15.97 -3.73 -9.80
N ARG A 343 -15.05 -2.75 -9.86
CA ARG A 343 -15.11 -1.52 -9.09
C ARG A 343 -15.11 -0.30 -10.00
N PRO A 344 -15.64 0.85 -9.55
CA PRO A 344 -15.40 2.12 -10.23
C PRO A 344 -13.90 2.36 -10.39
N ASN A 345 -13.43 2.49 -11.61
CA ASN A 345 -12.03 2.70 -11.96
C ASN A 345 -11.93 3.80 -13.00
N TYR A 346 -11.53 4.98 -12.55
CA TYR A 346 -11.48 6.17 -13.39
C TYR A 346 -10.72 5.94 -14.70
N GLY A 347 -9.53 5.32 -14.62
CA GLY A 347 -8.69 5.09 -15.79
C GLY A 347 -9.32 4.17 -16.82
N LEU A 348 -9.83 3.02 -16.39
CA LEU A 348 -10.47 2.05 -17.27
C LEU A 348 -11.80 2.56 -17.82
N ASP A 349 -12.61 3.22 -16.99
CA ASP A 349 -13.95 3.71 -17.40
C ASP A 349 -13.84 4.82 -18.45
N VAL A 350 -12.92 5.78 -18.25
CA VAL A 350 -12.65 6.85 -19.23
C VAL A 350 -12.03 6.28 -20.51
N LEU A 351 -11.11 5.33 -20.39
CA LEU A 351 -10.49 4.69 -21.54
C LEU A 351 -11.51 3.91 -22.37
N TYR A 352 -12.39 3.14 -21.72
CA TYR A 352 -13.47 2.41 -22.40
C TYR A 352 -14.39 3.37 -23.15
N ALA A 353 -14.82 4.46 -22.52
CA ALA A 353 -15.64 5.47 -23.18
C ALA A 353 -14.94 6.08 -24.41
N GLY A 354 -13.63 6.29 -24.33
CA GLY A 354 -12.81 6.73 -25.47
C GLY A 354 -12.76 5.70 -26.60
N LEU A 355 -12.49 4.43 -26.27
CA LEU A 355 -12.46 3.32 -27.24
C LEU A 355 -13.83 3.16 -27.92
N PHE A 356 -14.90 3.23 -27.14
CA PHE A 356 -16.26 3.15 -27.66
C PHE A 356 -16.57 4.26 -28.70
N ARG A 357 -16.10 5.49 -28.47
CA ARG A 357 -16.28 6.61 -29.41
C ARG A 357 -15.44 6.46 -30.67
N VAL A 358 -14.22 5.95 -30.55
CA VAL A 358 -13.31 5.78 -31.69
C VAL A 358 -13.72 4.61 -32.57
N LEU A 359 -14.12 3.50 -31.96
CA LEU A 359 -14.33 2.23 -32.69
C LEU A 359 -15.81 1.91 -32.92
N GLY A 360 -16.71 2.42 -32.09
CA GLY A 360 -18.15 2.12 -32.12
C GLY A 360 -18.52 0.88 -31.30
N ALA A 361 -19.82 0.75 -31.03
CA ALA A 361 -20.39 -0.30 -30.17
C ALA A 361 -20.10 -1.73 -30.65
N ASP A 362 -20.02 -1.96 -31.98
CA ASP A 362 -19.79 -3.30 -32.55
C ASP A 362 -18.34 -3.77 -32.38
N HIS A 363 -17.44 -2.88 -32.03
CA HIS A 363 -16.00 -3.12 -31.95
C HIS A 363 -15.42 -3.22 -30.55
N VAL A 364 -16.17 -2.82 -29.52
CA VAL A 364 -15.67 -2.81 -28.13
C VAL A 364 -16.70 -3.44 -27.21
N LEU A 365 -16.25 -4.42 -26.44
CA LEU A 365 -17.05 -5.07 -25.39
C LEU A 365 -16.24 -5.08 -24.09
N GLU A 366 -16.89 -4.80 -22.96
CA GLU A 366 -16.30 -4.99 -21.63
C GLU A 366 -16.85 -6.26 -20.95
N PHE A 367 -16.01 -6.87 -20.12
CA PHE A 367 -16.39 -7.95 -19.24
C PHE A 367 -15.61 -7.84 -17.91
N PRO A 368 -16.26 -8.00 -16.73
CA PRO A 368 -17.71 -8.11 -16.53
C PRO A 368 -18.45 -6.81 -16.89
N HIS A 369 -19.77 -6.90 -17.05
CA HIS A 369 -20.60 -5.72 -17.31
C HIS A 369 -20.52 -4.71 -16.16
N LYS A 370 -20.14 -3.48 -16.50
CA LYS A 370 -19.83 -2.45 -15.52
C LYS A 370 -20.92 -1.36 -15.48
N PRO A 371 -21.74 -1.29 -14.43
CA PRO A 371 -22.88 -0.36 -14.37
C PRO A 371 -22.50 1.11 -14.60
N THR A 372 -21.30 1.54 -14.14
CA THR A 372 -20.81 2.92 -14.32
C THR A 372 -20.67 3.34 -15.79
N LEU A 373 -20.53 2.39 -16.70
CA LEU A 373 -20.44 2.65 -18.14
C LEU A 373 -21.82 2.79 -18.81
N HIS A 374 -22.89 2.26 -18.19
CA HIS A 374 -24.21 2.10 -18.77
C HIS A 374 -25.34 2.80 -17.99
N GLY A 375 -25.05 3.92 -17.35
CA GLY A 375 -26.02 4.74 -16.64
C GLY A 375 -26.30 4.33 -15.18
N GLY A 376 -25.62 3.30 -14.69
CA GLY A 376 -25.69 2.90 -13.29
C GLY A 376 -24.84 3.78 -12.39
N GLN A 377 -25.27 3.94 -11.14
CA GLN A 377 -24.50 4.60 -10.08
C GLN A 377 -23.85 3.55 -9.19
N PRO A 378 -22.60 3.73 -8.78
CA PRO A 378 -21.96 2.81 -7.85
C PRO A 378 -22.56 2.97 -6.45
N GLU A 379 -22.97 1.87 -5.82
CA GLU A 379 -23.62 1.88 -4.49
C GLU A 379 -22.76 2.53 -3.39
N ARG A 380 -21.44 2.47 -3.50
CA ARG A 380 -20.49 2.94 -2.47
C ARG A 380 -19.77 4.24 -2.82
N PHE A 381 -19.98 4.80 -4.01
CA PHE A 381 -19.24 5.97 -4.50
C PHE A 381 -20.22 6.96 -5.13
N ALA A 382 -21.13 7.49 -4.32
CA ALA A 382 -22.15 8.45 -4.77
C ALA A 382 -21.57 9.66 -5.54
N ASP A 383 -20.32 10.02 -5.24
CA ASP A 383 -19.60 11.15 -5.85
C ASP A 383 -18.61 10.70 -6.95
N TYR A 384 -18.77 9.48 -7.49
CA TYR A 384 -17.89 9.00 -8.55
C TYR A 384 -18.06 9.85 -9.82
N PRO A 385 -16.96 10.51 -10.31
CA PRO A 385 -17.11 11.54 -11.34
C PRO A 385 -17.33 10.97 -12.75
N CYS A 386 -17.16 9.66 -12.98
CA CYS A 386 -17.13 9.06 -14.31
C CYS A 386 -18.18 7.98 -14.50
N CYS A 387 -19.48 8.37 -14.39
CA CYS A 387 -20.59 7.54 -14.87
C CYS A 387 -20.93 7.94 -16.31
N PHE A 388 -20.96 6.96 -17.20
CA PHE A 388 -21.31 7.12 -18.61
C PHE A 388 -22.68 6.48 -18.88
N CYS A 389 -23.31 6.83 -20.01
CA CYS A 389 -24.57 6.25 -20.48
C CYS A 389 -24.37 5.62 -21.86
N LEU A 390 -23.35 4.80 -21.99
CA LEU A 390 -23.06 4.12 -23.25
C LEU A 390 -24.05 2.97 -23.47
N PRO A 391 -24.48 2.69 -24.70
CA PRO A 391 -25.25 1.50 -25.00
C PRO A 391 -24.40 0.25 -24.78
N GLY A 392 -24.98 -0.81 -24.24
CA GLY A 392 -24.33 -2.10 -24.00
C GLY A 392 -25.26 -3.02 -23.24
N GLU A 393 -25.11 -4.32 -23.44
CA GLU A 393 -25.85 -5.35 -22.73
C GLU A 393 -24.92 -6.21 -21.91
N ALA A 394 -25.39 -6.68 -20.76
CA ALA A 394 -24.63 -7.61 -19.94
C ALA A 394 -24.45 -8.95 -20.67
N VAL A 395 -23.21 -9.41 -20.76
CA VAL A 395 -22.84 -10.69 -21.35
C VAL A 395 -22.40 -11.67 -20.27
N THR A 396 -22.68 -12.96 -20.47
CA THR A 396 -22.22 -14.00 -19.56
C THR A 396 -20.78 -14.41 -19.90
N LEU A 397 -20.09 -15.04 -18.93
CA LEU A 397 -18.76 -15.59 -19.13
C LEU A 397 -18.73 -16.60 -20.29
N GLU A 398 -19.76 -17.46 -20.40
CA GLU A 398 -19.88 -18.46 -21.46
C GLU A 398 -19.96 -17.79 -22.84
N GLN A 399 -20.82 -16.76 -22.98
CA GLN A 399 -20.94 -15.98 -24.21
C GLN A 399 -19.62 -15.33 -24.61
N VAL A 400 -18.93 -14.68 -23.68
CA VAL A 400 -17.61 -14.06 -23.93
C VAL A 400 -16.60 -15.10 -24.42
N CYS A 401 -16.53 -16.27 -23.77
CA CYS A 401 -15.61 -17.33 -24.16
C CYS A 401 -15.94 -17.91 -25.56
N ASP A 402 -17.21 -18.04 -25.89
CA ASP A 402 -17.64 -18.53 -27.20
C ASP A 402 -17.36 -17.52 -28.31
N GLU A 403 -17.55 -16.24 -28.05
CA GLU A 403 -17.21 -15.14 -28.95
C GLU A 403 -15.69 -15.06 -29.21
N LEU A 404 -14.86 -15.24 -28.16
CA LEU A 404 -13.41 -15.34 -28.32
C LEU A 404 -13.02 -16.52 -29.23
N ARG A 405 -13.56 -17.72 -28.98
CA ARG A 405 -13.28 -18.92 -29.78
C ARG A 405 -13.75 -18.80 -31.24
N SER A 406 -14.86 -18.09 -31.46
CA SER A 406 -15.38 -17.83 -32.80
C SER A 406 -14.60 -16.80 -33.61
N GLY A 407 -13.62 -16.11 -32.98
CA GLY A 407 -12.81 -15.08 -33.62
C GLY A 407 -13.53 -13.74 -33.74
N ARG A 408 -14.47 -13.43 -32.85
CA ARG A 408 -15.12 -12.12 -32.80
C ARG A 408 -14.15 -10.99 -32.46
N PHE A 409 -13.12 -11.26 -31.66
CA PHE A 409 -12.17 -10.25 -31.20
C PHE A 409 -10.80 -10.43 -31.85
N ASP A 410 -10.13 -9.32 -32.10
CA ASP A 410 -8.80 -9.25 -32.67
C ASP A 410 -7.71 -9.12 -31.61
N LEU A 411 -8.06 -8.59 -30.41
CA LEU A 411 -7.18 -8.49 -29.26
C LEU A 411 -7.97 -8.42 -27.94
N LEU A 412 -7.27 -8.73 -26.85
CA LEU A 412 -7.77 -8.65 -25.49
C LEU A 412 -6.96 -7.62 -24.69
N LEU A 413 -7.64 -6.66 -24.08
CA LEU A 413 -7.08 -5.72 -23.09
C LEU A 413 -7.43 -6.24 -21.69
N PHE A 414 -6.43 -6.58 -20.89
CA PHE A 414 -6.63 -7.05 -19.52
C PHE A 414 -6.35 -5.92 -18.53
N GLY A 415 -7.41 -5.39 -17.88
CA GLY A 415 -7.35 -4.25 -16.96
C GLY A 415 -7.50 -4.61 -15.49
N ASP A 416 -7.87 -5.85 -15.15
CA ASP A 416 -8.09 -6.28 -13.74
C ASP A 416 -6.78 -6.69 -13.06
N VAL A 417 -5.84 -5.74 -12.93
CA VAL A 417 -4.53 -5.96 -12.27
C VAL A 417 -4.70 -6.26 -10.78
N GLU A 418 -5.71 -5.71 -10.11
CA GLU A 418 -6.05 -5.98 -8.71
C GLU A 418 -6.63 -7.39 -8.48
N ARG A 419 -6.93 -8.11 -9.55
CA ARG A 419 -7.46 -9.49 -9.48
C ARG A 419 -8.79 -9.55 -8.73
N THR A 420 -9.71 -8.67 -9.08
CA THR A 420 -11.06 -8.57 -8.48
C THR A 420 -12.01 -9.62 -9.01
N LEU A 421 -11.73 -10.17 -10.21
CA LEU A 421 -12.43 -11.31 -10.78
C LEU A 421 -12.03 -12.61 -10.06
N GLU A 422 -12.96 -13.56 -10.06
CA GLU A 422 -12.63 -14.92 -9.68
C GLU A 422 -11.55 -15.49 -10.63
N ARG A 423 -10.47 -16.05 -10.06
CA ARG A 423 -9.32 -16.53 -10.84
C ARG A 423 -9.73 -17.48 -11.96
N GLU A 424 -10.66 -18.40 -11.72
CA GLU A 424 -11.10 -19.36 -12.73
C GLU A 424 -11.83 -18.70 -13.89
N GLN A 425 -12.59 -17.63 -13.64
CA GLN A 425 -13.23 -16.85 -14.70
C GLN A 425 -12.18 -16.17 -15.59
N ALA A 426 -11.19 -15.52 -14.97
CA ALA A 426 -10.09 -14.88 -15.70
C ALA A 426 -9.29 -15.90 -16.53
N LEU A 427 -9.00 -17.08 -15.97
CA LEU A 427 -8.31 -18.17 -16.68
C LEU A 427 -9.14 -18.71 -17.87
N GLN A 428 -10.47 -18.84 -17.74
CA GLN A 428 -11.34 -19.28 -18.84
C GLN A 428 -11.32 -18.28 -19.99
N VAL A 429 -11.38 -16.97 -19.71
CA VAL A 429 -11.30 -15.92 -20.72
C VAL A 429 -9.95 -15.95 -21.44
N VAL A 430 -8.84 -16.00 -20.69
CA VAL A 430 -7.50 -16.01 -21.29
C VAL A 430 -7.23 -17.27 -22.11
N ARG A 431 -7.71 -18.44 -21.66
CA ARG A 431 -7.63 -19.69 -22.44
C ARG A 431 -8.49 -19.64 -23.70
N ALA A 432 -9.64 -18.96 -23.67
CA ALA A 432 -10.46 -18.76 -24.86
C ALA A 432 -9.82 -17.77 -25.85
N ALA A 433 -8.95 -16.88 -25.37
CA ALA A 433 -8.20 -15.89 -26.15
C ALA A 433 -6.84 -16.40 -26.66
N ASP A 434 -6.61 -17.71 -26.74
CA ASP A 434 -5.32 -18.35 -27.07
C ASP A 434 -4.71 -17.93 -28.43
N ARG A 435 -5.52 -17.39 -29.32
CA ARG A 435 -5.15 -17.02 -30.70
C ARG A 435 -4.99 -15.52 -30.93
N ILE A 436 -5.29 -14.69 -29.92
CA ILE A 436 -5.23 -13.25 -30.06
C ILE A 436 -4.23 -12.66 -29.06
N PRO A 437 -3.60 -11.51 -29.36
CA PRO A 437 -2.68 -10.86 -28.43
C PRO A 437 -3.41 -10.33 -27.20
N VAL A 438 -2.78 -10.52 -26.05
CA VAL A 438 -3.26 -10.01 -24.75
C VAL A 438 -2.34 -8.87 -24.32
N PHE A 439 -2.91 -7.70 -24.07
CA PHE A 439 -2.22 -6.52 -23.56
C PHE A 439 -2.63 -6.26 -22.11
N LEU A 440 -1.70 -5.84 -21.27
CA LEU A 440 -1.97 -5.47 -19.88
C LEU A 440 -2.20 -3.97 -19.76
N LEU A 441 -3.30 -3.57 -19.10
CA LEU A 441 -3.61 -2.18 -18.75
C LEU A 441 -3.49 -2.02 -17.24
N ASP A 442 -2.47 -1.34 -16.76
CA ASP A 442 -2.21 -1.13 -15.35
C ASP A 442 -2.56 0.31 -14.94
N MET A 443 -3.73 0.46 -14.32
CA MET A 443 -4.26 1.73 -13.82
C MET A 443 -4.09 1.90 -12.31
N LEU A 444 -3.25 1.09 -11.67
CA LEU A 444 -3.03 1.16 -10.23
C LEU A 444 -2.20 2.39 -9.83
N ASP A 445 -2.35 2.81 -8.58
CA ASP A 445 -1.46 3.75 -7.89
C ASP A 445 -0.15 3.04 -7.50
N ASP A 446 0.51 2.40 -8.47
CA ASP A 446 1.64 1.51 -8.25
C ASP A 446 2.65 1.66 -9.40
N PHE A 447 3.89 2.00 -9.07
CA PHE A 447 4.95 2.15 -10.06
C PHE A 447 5.71 0.84 -10.35
N ARG A 448 5.40 -0.27 -9.66
CA ARG A 448 6.04 -1.57 -9.91
C ARG A 448 5.69 -2.12 -11.29
N ASP A 449 6.52 -3.03 -11.77
CA ASP A 449 6.19 -3.87 -12.91
C ASP A 449 5.29 -5.02 -12.45
N ASN A 450 4.00 -4.93 -12.70
CA ASN A 450 3.02 -5.92 -12.28
C ASN A 450 2.87 -7.10 -13.28
N ARG A 451 3.62 -7.09 -14.42
CA ARG A 451 3.57 -8.18 -15.43
C ARG A 451 3.86 -9.56 -14.84
N PRO A 452 4.94 -9.76 -14.04
CA PRO A 452 5.25 -11.10 -13.53
C PRO A 452 4.13 -11.70 -12.69
N GLU A 453 3.58 -10.92 -11.74
CA GLU A 453 2.50 -11.38 -10.86
C GLU A 453 1.21 -11.69 -11.62
N VAL A 454 0.85 -10.83 -12.59
CA VAL A 454 -0.38 -11.02 -13.37
C VAL A 454 -0.20 -12.16 -14.37
N CYS A 455 0.98 -12.33 -14.99
CA CYS A 455 1.30 -13.48 -15.85
C CYS A 455 1.17 -14.81 -15.08
N ASP A 456 1.75 -14.89 -13.88
CA ASP A 456 1.65 -16.09 -13.04
C ASP A 456 0.19 -16.40 -12.67
N TRP A 457 -0.55 -15.38 -12.26
CA TRP A 457 -1.95 -15.53 -11.88
C TRP A 457 -2.83 -16.00 -13.06
N LEU A 458 -2.58 -15.49 -14.29
CA LEU A 458 -3.29 -15.84 -15.53
C LEU A 458 -2.72 -17.07 -16.24
N GLN A 459 -1.61 -17.63 -15.77
CA GLN A 459 -0.86 -18.69 -16.47
C GLN A 459 -0.45 -18.30 -17.89
N LEU A 460 -0.18 -17.01 -18.12
CA LEU A 460 0.34 -16.48 -19.37
C LEU A 460 1.87 -16.51 -19.39
N LYS A 461 2.46 -16.74 -20.55
CA LYS A 461 3.93 -16.65 -20.73
C LYS A 461 4.40 -15.20 -20.77
N HIS A 462 3.65 -14.32 -21.42
CA HIS A 462 3.92 -12.89 -21.57
C HIS A 462 2.69 -12.16 -22.09
N PHE A 463 2.68 -10.85 -21.93
CA PHE A 463 1.76 -9.93 -22.60
C PHE A 463 2.37 -9.42 -23.91
N ALA A 464 1.55 -9.12 -24.90
CA ALA A 464 1.97 -8.51 -26.16
C ALA A 464 2.49 -7.08 -25.96
N GLY A 465 1.95 -6.36 -24.94
CA GLY A 465 2.40 -5.05 -24.50
C GLY A 465 1.83 -4.73 -23.14
N TYR A 466 2.44 -3.74 -22.47
CA TYR A 466 2.09 -3.31 -21.12
C TYR A 466 1.89 -1.80 -21.09
N PHE A 467 0.72 -1.37 -20.72
CA PHE A 467 0.35 0.04 -20.59
C PHE A 467 0.25 0.39 -19.12
N LYS A 468 1.10 1.34 -18.69
CA LYS A 468 1.26 1.64 -17.27
C LYS A 468 0.98 3.11 -16.99
N ARG A 469 0.08 3.38 -16.02
CA ARG A 469 -0.26 4.72 -15.59
C ARG A 469 0.88 5.37 -14.78
N GLU A 470 1.33 4.71 -13.73
CA GLU A 470 2.39 5.19 -12.83
C GLU A 470 3.79 4.81 -13.33
N MET A 471 4.09 5.14 -14.58
CA MET A 471 5.39 4.89 -15.17
C MET A 471 6.37 6.00 -14.77
N LEU A 472 7.32 5.69 -13.87
CA LEU A 472 8.29 6.68 -13.39
C LEU A 472 9.41 6.93 -14.40
N THR A 473 9.88 8.17 -14.49
CA THR A 473 10.97 8.58 -15.39
C THR A 473 12.33 8.03 -14.99
N CYS A 474 12.53 7.76 -13.68
CA CYS A 474 13.76 7.21 -13.13
C CYS A 474 13.84 5.69 -13.14
N VAL A 475 12.74 4.97 -13.51
CA VAL A 475 12.67 3.51 -13.52
C VAL A 475 12.69 2.96 -14.94
N SER A 476 13.52 1.93 -15.18
CA SER A 476 13.55 1.22 -16.46
C SER A 476 12.61 0.02 -16.43
N TYR A 477 11.55 0.06 -17.21
CA TYR A 477 10.57 -1.05 -17.32
C TYR A 477 10.87 -2.02 -18.47
N GLY A 478 11.95 -1.80 -19.22
CA GLY A 478 12.30 -2.61 -20.39
C GLY A 478 11.42 -2.31 -21.63
N ASN A 479 11.48 -3.21 -22.60
CA ASN A 479 10.76 -3.05 -23.87
C ASN A 479 9.29 -3.43 -23.75
N GLY A 480 8.45 -2.84 -24.62
CA GLY A 480 7.02 -3.15 -24.70
C GLY A 480 6.18 -2.56 -23.55
N VAL A 481 6.74 -1.60 -22.78
CA VAL A 481 6.03 -0.84 -21.76
C VAL A 481 5.79 0.58 -22.27
N PHE A 482 4.55 1.05 -22.14
CA PHE A 482 4.11 2.34 -22.67
C PHE A 482 3.36 3.12 -21.59
N PRO A 483 3.57 4.46 -21.48
CA PRO A 483 2.84 5.29 -20.54
C PRO A 483 1.38 5.44 -20.96
N LEU A 484 0.48 5.25 -20.00
CA LEU A 484 -0.97 5.42 -20.20
C LEU A 484 -1.56 6.19 -19.02
N PRO A 485 -1.28 7.50 -18.90
CA PRO A 485 -1.83 8.33 -17.83
C PRO A 485 -3.34 8.50 -17.99
N PHE A 486 -4.00 9.04 -16.96
CA PHE A 486 -5.41 9.41 -17.02
C PHE A 486 -5.73 10.36 -18.19
N ALA A 487 -6.98 10.53 -18.48
CA ALA A 487 -7.54 11.47 -19.45
C ALA A 487 -8.80 12.10 -18.87
N TYR A 488 -9.34 13.14 -19.53
CA TYR A 488 -10.59 13.75 -19.10
C TYR A 488 -11.71 13.50 -20.12
N PRO A 489 -12.93 13.14 -19.67
CA PRO A 489 -14.06 12.93 -20.58
C PRO A 489 -14.47 14.25 -21.23
N GLU A 490 -14.46 14.33 -22.57
CA GLU A 490 -14.76 15.53 -23.33
C GLU A 490 -16.17 16.08 -23.12
N GLU A 491 -17.16 15.24 -22.85
CA GLU A 491 -18.54 15.65 -22.58
C GLU A 491 -18.72 16.39 -21.26
N ARG A 492 -17.72 16.34 -20.38
CA ARG A 492 -17.71 17.06 -19.10
C ARG A 492 -16.97 18.39 -19.18
N MET A 493 -16.29 18.65 -20.30
CA MET A 493 -15.61 19.93 -20.53
C MET A 493 -16.63 21.02 -20.84
N PRO A 494 -16.59 22.17 -20.15
CA PRO A 494 -17.49 23.29 -20.45
C PRO A 494 -17.18 23.88 -21.82
N THR A 495 -18.18 24.40 -22.49
CA THR A 495 -18.04 25.11 -23.77
C THR A 495 -17.77 26.61 -23.59
N SER A 496 -17.98 27.14 -22.39
CA SER A 496 -17.76 28.53 -22.01
C SER A 496 -17.35 28.63 -20.54
N PHE A 497 -16.68 29.70 -20.17
CA PHE A 497 -16.24 29.96 -18.80
C PHE A 497 -16.93 31.20 -18.23
N PRO A 498 -17.13 31.26 -16.89
CA PRO A 498 -17.61 32.46 -16.23
C PRO A 498 -16.66 33.66 -16.47
N GLU A 499 -17.22 34.83 -16.74
CA GLU A 499 -16.44 36.09 -16.85
C GLU A 499 -15.89 36.51 -15.48
N ASP A 500 -16.73 36.35 -14.43
CA ASP A 500 -16.35 36.62 -13.05
C ASP A 500 -15.84 35.36 -12.36
N ARG A 501 -14.65 35.47 -11.75
CA ARG A 501 -14.00 34.40 -10.99
C ARG A 501 -13.70 34.90 -9.57
N PRO A 502 -14.67 34.77 -8.65
CA PRO A 502 -14.52 35.30 -7.29
C PRO A 502 -13.46 34.55 -6.47
N TYR A 503 -13.13 33.31 -6.84
CA TYR A 503 -12.20 32.48 -6.07
C TYR A 503 -10.80 32.57 -6.68
N LEU A 504 -9.82 32.96 -5.85
CA LEU A 504 -8.41 32.95 -6.27
C LEU A 504 -7.89 31.52 -6.42
N LEU A 505 -8.22 30.67 -5.46
CA LEU A 505 -7.60 29.37 -5.29
C LEU A 505 -8.65 28.33 -4.93
N PHE A 506 -8.59 27.15 -5.53
CA PHE A 506 -9.45 26.02 -5.21
C PHE A 506 -8.65 24.73 -5.09
N TRP A 507 -9.01 23.96 -4.07
CA TRP A 507 -8.62 22.57 -3.92
C TRP A 507 -9.68 21.86 -3.08
N ALA A 508 -10.03 20.61 -3.46
CA ALA A 508 -10.85 19.72 -2.65
C ALA A 508 -10.44 18.27 -2.90
N GLY A 509 -10.52 17.43 -1.89
CA GLY A 509 -10.19 15.99 -2.00
C GLY A 509 -9.67 15.37 -0.71
N GLN A 510 -9.07 14.20 -0.84
CA GLN A 510 -8.43 13.52 0.28
C GLN A 510 -7.10 14.17 0.64
N ARG A 511 -6.89 14.50 1.92
CA ARG A 511 -5.75 15.30 2.40
C ARG A 511 -4.49 14.48 2.75
N GLN A 512 -4.57 13.18 2.82
CA GLN A 512 -3.72 12.33 3.67
C GLN A 512 -2.43 11.82 3.02
N PHE A 513 -2.12 12.13 1.77
CA PHE A 513 -1.01 11.49 1.07
C PHE A 513 0.17 12.41 0.82
N GLY A 514 1.39 11.88 0.95
CA GLY A 514 2.63 12.56 0.61
C GLY A 514 2.81 13.90 1.33
N ILE A 515 3.35 14.89 0.62
CA ILE A 515 3.50 16.25 1.14
C ILE A 515 2.17 17.04 1.16
N ARG A 516 1.10 16.50 0.58
CA ARG A 516 -0.20 17.17 0.41
C ARG A 516 -0.75 17.70 1.72
N LYS A 517 -0.78 16.86 2.77
CA LYS A 517 -1.30 17.28 4.08
C LYS A 517 -0.47 18.42 4.67
N LEU A 518 0.85 18.31 4.62
CA LEU A 518 1.77 19.35 5.08
C LEU A 518 1.56 20.67 4.33
N ALA A 519 1.47 20.60 3.00
CA ALA A 519 1.29 21.76 2.14
C ALA A 519 -0.06 22.44 2.38
N LEU A 520 -1.15 21.67 2.46
CA LEU A 520 -2.49 22.21 2.72
C LEU A 520 -2.57 22.88 4.09
N GLU A 521 -2.05 22.27 5.15
CA GLU A 521 -2.01 22.89 6.49
C GLU A 521 -1.14 24.15 6.52
N TYR A 522 -0.05 24.17 5.75
CA TYR A 522 0.78 25.37 5.58
C TYR A 522 0.00 26.49 4.89
N LEU A 523 -0.66 26.21 3.76
CA LEU A 523 -1.42 27.18 3.00
C LEU A 523 -2.64 27.72 3.78
N GLU A 524 -3.35 26.85 4.51
CA GLU A 524 -4.48 27.25 5.37
C GLU A 524 -4.05 28.30 6.40
N ARG A 525 -2.93 28.07 7.06
CA ARG A 525 -2.38 29.03 8.04
C ARG A 525 -1.83 30.30 7.37
N ARG A 526 -1.18 30.15 6.24
CA ARG A 526 -0.46 31.25 5.56
C ARG A 526 -1.40 32.20 4.82
N PHE A 527 -2.48 31.68 4.22
CA PHE A 527 -3.40 32.44 3.36
C PHE A 527 -4.80 32.55 3.95
N ASN A 528 -5.05 32.02 5.13
CA ASN A 528 -6.35 32.00 5.80
C ASN A 528 -7.48 31.42 4.88
N VAL A 529 -7.18 30.30 4.26
CA VAL A 529 -8.11 29.52 3.41
C VAL A 529 -8.51 28.24 4.12
N ASP A 530 -9.67 27.65 3.75
CA ASP A 530 -10.13 26.37 4.28
C ASP A 530 -10.25 25.36 3.14
N PHE A 531 -9.53 24.25 3.26
CA PHE A 531 -9.59 23.11 2.34
C PHE A 531 -10.29 21.89 2.95
N SER A 532 -10.97 22.04 4.09
CA SER A 532 -11.67 20.94 4.76
C SER A 532 -13.08 20.71 4.25
N THR A 533 -13.64 21.69 3.56
CA THR A 533 -15.02 21.66 3.04
C THR A 533 -15.19 20.53 2.01
N ARG A 534 -16.28 19.78 2.14
CA ARG A 534 -16.71 18.78 1.17
C ARG A 534 -17.81 19.37 0.29
N TYR A 535 -17.74 19.05 -0.99
CA TYR A 535 -18.64 19.56 -2.02
C TYR A 535 -19.35 18.41 -2.69
N THR A 536 -20.59 18.64 -3.13
CA THR A 536 -21.21 17.78 -4.16
C THR A 536 -20.47 17.94 -5.48
N GLN A 537 -20.61 17.00 -6.40
CA GLN A 537 -19.98 17.08 -7.71
C GLN A 537 -20.34 18.39 -8.47
N ALA A 538 -21.60 18.83 -8.38
CA ALA A 538 -22.05 20.06 -9.03
C ALA A 538 -21.41 21.32 -8.42
N GLU A 539 -21.35 21.40 -7.09
CA GLU A 539 -20.68 22.50 -6.38
C GLU A 539 -19.19 22.51 -6.68
N TYR A 540 -18.54 21.36 -6.65
CA TYR A 540 -17.12 21.21 -6.97
C TYR A 540 -16.80 21.78 -8.35
N VAL A 541 -17.53 21.35 -9.38
CA VAL A 541 -17.34 21.83 -10.76
C VAL A 541 -17.61 23.33 -10.86
N SER A 542 -18.70 23.83 -10.25
CA SER A 542 -19.05 25.25 -10.27
C SER A 542 -17.97 26.14 -9.64
N ILE A 543 -17.44 25.73 -8.48
CA ILE A 543 -16.39 26.47 -7.77
C ILE A 543 -15.07 26.42 -8.57
N LEU A 544 -14.72 25.24 -9.10
CA LEU A 544 -13.51 25.08 -9.92
C LEU A 544 -13.53 25.99 -11.15
N GLN A 545 -14.65 26.05 -11.89
CA GLN A 545 -14.81 26.93 -13.06
C GLN A 545 -14.77 28.42 -12.69
N SER A 546 -15.20 28.76 -11.48
CA SER A 546 -15.20 30.12 -10.94
C SER A 546 -13.89 30.49 -10.22
N SER A 547 -12.86 29.64 -10.32
CA SER A 547 -11.56 29.82 -9.70
C SER A 547 -10.50 30.25 -10.71
N HIS A 548 -9.55 31.09 -10.28
CA HIS A 548 -8.39 31.44 -11.10
C HIS A 548 -7.38 30.28 -11.14
N ILE A 549 -7.09 29.67 -9.99
CA ILE A 549 -6.06 28.66 -9.80
C ILE A 549 -6.70 27.41 -9.18
N GLY A 550 -6.49 26.26 -9.78
CA GLY A 550 -6.73 24.96 -9.18
C GLY A 550 -5.43 24.29 -8.78
N LEU A 551 -5.34 23.87 -7.51
CA LEU A 551 -4.17 23.16 -7.01
C LEU A 551 -4.25 21.68 -7.30
N ASP A 552 -3.09 21.08 -7.57
CA ASP A 552 -2.95 19.64 -7.61
C ASP A 552 -1.67 19.16 -6.94
N PHE A 553 -1.80 18.13 -6.14
CA PHE A 553 -0.73 17.41 -5.45
C PHE A 553 -0.81 15.94 -5.77
N SER A 554 0.32 15.26 -5.79
CA SER A 554 0.37 13.80 -5.85
C SER A 554 -0.46 13.18 -4.71
N GLY A 555 -1.11 12.05 -5.01
CA GLY A 555 -1.84 11.25 -4.05
C GLY A 555 -0.97 10.16 -3.45
N PHE A 556 -1.56 8.96 -3.31
CA PHE A 556 -0.79 7.73 -3.14
C PHE A 556 -0.03 7.43 -4.44
N GLY A 557 -0.72 7.50 -5.59
CA GLY A 557 -0.10 7.61 -6.91
C GLY A 557 0.21 9.05 -7.29
N PHE A 558 1.00 9.22 -8.33
CA PHE A 558 1.43 10.54 -8.83
C PHE A 558 0.44 11.12 -9.84
N ASP A 559 -0.14 10.29 -10.73
CA ASP A 559 -1.15 10.72 -11.69
C ASP A 559 -2.53 10.79 -11.04
N THR A 560 -3.04 12.00 -10.83
CA THR A 560 -4.32 12.27 -10.19
C THR A 560 -5.36 12.75 -11.20
N VAL A 561 -6.63 12.48 -10.93
CA VAL A 561 -7.75 12.99 -11.76
C VAL A 561 -7.71 14.50 -11.88
N ARG A 562 -7.35 15.20 -10.81
CA ARG A 562 -7.35 16.67 -10.72
C ARG A 562 -6.35 17.33 -11.66
N TYR A 563 -5.24 16.66 -11.96
CA TYR A 563 -4.25 17.13 -12.94
C TYR A 563 -4.87 17.39 -14.32
N TRP A 564 -5.86 16.59 -14.68
CA TRP A 564 -6.59 16.69 -15.94
C TRP A 564 -7.84 17.55 -15.82
N GLU A 565 -8.50 17.47 -14.69
CA GLU A 565 -9.79 18.12 -14.42
C GLU A 565 -9.66 19.64 -14.27
N VAL A 566 -8.64 20.13 -13.57
CA VAL A 566 -8.43 21.56 -13.35
C VAL A 566 -8.34 22.33 -14.67
N PRO A 567 -7.43 22.01 -15.60
CA PRO A 567 -7.35 22.71 -16.88
C PRO A 567 -8.57 22.40 -17.77
N ALA A 568 -9.17 21.21 -17.69
CA ALA A 568 -10.39 20.88 -18.43
C ALA A 568 -11.58 21.77 -18.04
N HIS A 569 -11.59 22.32 -16.83
CA HIS A 569 -12.60 23.27 -16.37
C HIS A 569 -12.17 24.74 -16.46
N GLY A 570 -11.04 25.03 -17.09
CA GLY A 570 -10.58 26.38 -17.40
C GLY A 570 -10.01 27.16 -16.23
N ALA A 571 -9.62 26.50 -15.14
CA ALA A 571 -8.76 27.07 -14.11
C ALA A 571 -7.29 26.83 -14.46
N MET A 572 -6.38 27.72 -14.06
CA MET A 572 -4.95 27.49 -14.22
C MET A 572 -4.52 26.33 -13.30
N LEU A 573 -3.93 25.30 -13.88
CA LEU A 573 -3.34 24.21 -13.14
C LEU A 573 -2.05 24.67 -12.46
N LEU A 574 -2.03 24.66 -11.13
CA LEU A 574 -0.82 24.80 -10.33
C LEU A 574 -0.56 23.46 -9.65
N ALA A 575 0.34 22.67 -10.21
CA ALA A 575 0.55 21.28 -9.84
C ALA A 575 1.94 21.01 -9.30
N GLU A 576 2.02 20.04 -8.38
CA GLU A 576 3.29 19.44 -8.00
C GLU A 576 3.94 18.78 -9.23
N ARG A 577 5.23 19.07 -9.50
CA ARG A 577 5.98 18.44 -10.57
C ARG A 577 6.11 16.94 -10.31
N ARG A 578 5.78 16.12 -11.30
CA ARG A 578 5.66 14.67 -11.16
C ARG A 578 6.85 13.93 -11.75
N PRO A 579 7.25 12.80 -11.16
CA PRO A 579 8.29 11.93 -11.71
C PRO A 579 7.75 10.92 -12.74
N THR A 580 6.57 11.17 -13.35
CA THR A 580 5.89 10.22 -14.24
C THR A 580 6.08 10.57 -15.71
N CYS A 581 6.07 9.54 -16.57
CA CYS A 581 6.09 9.68 -18.02
C CYS A 581 4.69 10.04 -18.52
N ILE A 582 4.50 11.27 -18.98
CA ILE A 582 3.24 11.76 -19.55
C ILE A 582 3.48 12.14 -21.01
N PRO A 583 2.88 11.44 -22.00
CA PRO A 583 2.91 11.85 -23.40
C PRO A 583 2.22 13.20 -23.60
N PHE A 584 2.85 14.10 -24.32
CA PHE A 584 2.34 15.46 -24.56
C PHE A 584 2.00 16.21 -23.27
N ASP A 585 2.86 16.12 -22.25
CA ASP A 585 2.63 16.79 -20.97
C ASP A 585 2.50 18.31 -21.12
N PHE A 586 1.91 18.96 -20.10
CA PHE A 586 1.80 20.40 -20.08
C PHE A 586 3.18 21.06 -20.03
N THR A 587 3.27 22.26 -20.63
CA THR A 587 4.49 23.07 -20.61
C THR A 587 4.40 24.08 -19.47
N ASP A 588 5.43 24.08 -18.59
CA ASP A 588 5.53 24.96 -17.43
C ASP A 588 5.55 26.44 -17.82
N GLY A 589 4.72 27.26 -17.21
CA GLY A 589 4.53 28.68 -17.51
C GLY A 589 3.73 28.94 -18.79
N GLU A 590 3.37 27.92 -19.56
CA GLU A 590 2.65 28.09 -20.83
C GLU A 590 1.23 27.52 -20.77
N SER A 591 1.05 26.22 -20.46
CA SER A 591 -0.25 25.55 -20.40
C SER A 591 -0.60 25.03 -18.98
N ALA A 592 0.36 25.06 -18.07
CA ALA A 592 0.22 24.83 -16.64
C ALA A 592 1.35 25.52 -15.90
N VAL A 593 1.33 25.50 -14.57
CA VAL A 593 2.44 25.95 -13.72
C VAL A 593 2.79 24.82 -12.77
N PHE A 594 4.06 24.41 -12.73
CA PHE A 594 4.52 23.38 -11.83
C PHE A 594 5.32 23.95 -10.68
N PHE A 595 5.07 23.47 -9.48
CA PHE A 595 5.90 23.77 -8.32
C PHE A 595 6.72 22.56 -7.90
N ASP A 596 7.90 22.82 -7.36
CA ASP A 596 8.85 21.79 -6.96
C ASP A 596 8.74 21.42 -5.49
N ASP A 597 8.46 22.38 -4.63
CA ASP A 597 8.38 22.26 -3.18
C ASP A 597 7.45 23.33 -2.58
N ILE A 598 7.25 23.32 -1.27
CA ILE A 598 6.35 24.28 -0.60
C ILE A 598 6.84 25.73 -0.74
N PRO A 599 8.15 26.07 -0.63
CA PRO A 599 8.63 27.43 -0.90
C PRO A 599 8.31 27.92 -2.30
N ASP A 600 8.49 27.06 -3.31
CA ASP A 600 8.21 27.42 -4.71
C ASP A 600 6.70 27.55 -4.97
N LEU A 601 5.89 26.68 -4.33
CA LEU A 601 4.42 26.78 -4.33
C LEU A 601 3.96 28.15 -3.79
N GLU A 602 4.47 28.57 -2.61
CA GLU A 602 4.13 29.85 -2.01
C GLU A 602 4.50 31.00 -2.95
N LYS A 603 5.72 30.99 -3.49
CA LYS A 603 6.19 32.00 -4.43
C LYS A 603 5.28 32.11 -5.66
N LYS A 604 4.89 30.99 -6.25
CA LYS A 604 4.03 30.96 -7.45
C LYS A 604 2.60 31.38 -7.14
N LEU A 605 2.05 31.00 -6.00
CA LEU A 605 0.73 31.48 -5.56
C LEU A 605 0.70 33.00 -5.38
N LEU A 606 1.72 33.59 -4.77
CA LEU A 606 1.82 35.05 -4.60
C LEU A 606 1.95 35.75 -5.95
N TYR A 607 2.73 35.21 -6.87
CA TYR A 607 2.90 35.76 -8.20
C TYR A 607 1.61 35.71 -9.02
N TYR A 608 1.09 34.53 -9.28
CA TYR A 608 -0.10 34.33 -10.12
C TYR A 608 -1.39 34.84 -9.49
N GLY A 609 -1.44 34.95 -8.16
CA GLY A 609 -2.53 35.59 -7.44
C GLY A 609 -2.68 37.07 -7.74
N THR A 610 -1.59 37.75 -8.12
CA THR A 610 -1.57 39.19 -8.49
C THR A 610 -1.55 39.43 -10.01
N HIS A 611 -1.10 38.44 -10.81
CA HIS A 611 -1.00 38.54 -12.28
C HIS A 611 -2.18 37.80 -12.95
N LYS A 612 -3.39 38.28 -12.68
CA LYS A 612 -4.65 37.58 -13.07
C LYS A 612 -4.79 37.38 -14.58
N GLU A 613 -4.38 38.36 -15.40
CA GLU A 613 -4.46 38.25 -16.86
C GLU A 613 -3.57 37.10 -17.40
N GLU A 614 -2.35 37.01 -16.89
CA GLU A 614 -1.44 35.92 -17.24
C GLU A 614 -1.97 34.56 -16.76
N THR A 615 -2.51 34.52 -15.53
CA THR A 615 -3.14 33.34 -14.95
C THR A 615 -4.29 32.82 -15.83
N ILE A 616 -5.17 33.71 -16.29
CA ILE A 616 -6.27 33.37 -17.19
C ILE A 616 -5.76 32.90 -18.55
N ALA A 617 -4.73 33.55 -19.08
CA ALA A 617 -4.14 33.17 -20.36
C ALA A 617 -3.52 31.78 -20.32
N ILE A 618 -2.83 31.41 -19.22
CA ILE A 618 -2.32 30.05 -19.00
C ILE A 618 -3.48 29.04 -18.85
N ALA A 619 -4.52 29.39 -18.10
CA ALA A 619 -5.70 28.56 -17.93
C ALA A 619 -6.38 28.20 -19.27
N HIS A 620 -6.53 29.19 -20.17
CA HIS A 620 -7.11 28.95 -21.51
C HIS A 620 -6.21 28.02 -22.34
N ARG A 621 -4.89 28.26 -22.35
CA ARG A 621 -3.96 27.37 -23.06
C ARG A 621 -3.95 25.96 -22.45
N GLY A 622 -4.11 25.83 -21.14
CA GLY A 622 -4.27 24.55 -20.46
C GLY A 622 -5.53 23.79 -20.90
N TYR A 623 -6.65 24.50 -20.99
CA TYR A 623 -7.90 23.94 -21.52
C TYR A 623 -7.74 23.44 -22.97
N ASP A 624 -7.17 24.29 -23.85
CA ASP A 624 -6.93 23.92 -25.24
C ASP A 624 -5.96 22.73 -25.35
N HIS A 625 -4.98 22.65 -24.46
CA HIS A 625 -4.03 21.54 -24.39
C HIS A 625 -4.72 20.22 -24.02
N VAL A 626 -5.60 20.20 -22.99
CA VAL A 626 -6.41 19.02 -22.66
C VAL A 626 -7.26 18.61 -23.85
N LYS A 627 -7.95 19.55 -24.47
CA LYS A 627 -8.81 19.30 -25.62
C LYS A 627 -8.04 18.73 -26.81
N ARG A 628 -6.80 19.10 -26.97
CA ARG A 628 -5.94 18.68 -28.10
C ARG A 628 -5.26 17.33 -27.86
N TYR A 629 -4.96 16.95 -26.60
CA TYR A 629 -4.10 15.79 -26.34
C TYR A 629 -4.63 14.82 -25.29
N HIS A 630 -5.55 15.23 -24.41
CA HIS A 630 -5.84 14.49 -23.19
C HIS A 630 -7.32 14.18 -22.95
N THR A 631 -8.15 14.21 -24.00
CA THR A 631 -9.53 13.72 -23.90
C THR A 631 -9.57 12.19 -23.89
N ALA A 632 -10.68 11.60 -23.45
CA ALA A 632 -10.91 10.16 -23.49
C ALA A 632 -10.71 9.57 -24.89
N THR A 633 -11.26 10.24 -25.92
CA THR A 633 -11.11 9.86 -27.33
C THR A 633 -9.63 9.86 -27.76
N LEU A 634 -8.87 10.89 -27.40
CA LEU A 634 -7.45 10.98 -27.77
C LEU A 634 -6.60 9.96 -27.01
N ARG A 635 -6.90 9.69 -25.75
CA ARG A 635 -6.23 8.64 -24.99
C ARG A 635 -6.44 7.26 -25.60
N ALA A 636 -7.65 6.98 -26.06
CA ALA A 636 -7.94 5.75 -26.82
C ALA A 636 -7.13 5.67 -28.14
N LYS A 637 -7.02 6.78 -28.88
CA LYS A 637 -6.19 6.84 -30.09
C LYS A 637 -4.70 6.63 -29.79
N HIS A 638 -4.18 7.17 -28.69
CA HIS A 638 -2.80 6.93 -28.24
C HIS A 638 -2.58 5.43 -27.94
N LEU A 639 -3.48 4.80 -27.19
CA LEU A 639 -3.42 3.36 -26.93
C LEU A 639 -3.41 2.55 -28.23
N LEU A 640 -4.35 2.83 -29.14
CA LEU A 640 -4.46 2.13 -30.43
C LEU A 640 -3.22 2.33 -31.31
N GLY A 641 -2.60 3.52 -31.28
CA GLY A 641 -1.34 3.81 -31.96
C GLY A 641 -0.20 2.90 -31.48
N TRP A 642 -0.02 2.76 -30.16
CA TRP A 642 0.97 1.87 -29.58
C TRP A 642 0.68 0.39 -29.87
N ILE A 643 -0.59 -0.04 -29.79
CA ILE A 643 -0.99 -1.40 -30.15
C ILE A 643 -0.64 -1.70 -31.61
N ALA A 644 -1.01 -0.81 -32.53
CA ALA A 644 -0.71 -0.97 -33.95
C ALA A 644 0.80 -1.04 -34.25
N GLN A 645 1.63 -0.28 -33.50
CA GLN A 645 3.08 -0.37 -33.61
C GLN A 645 3.62 -1.71 -33.10
N THR A 646 3.08 -2.21 -31.99
CA THR A 646 3.52 -3.46 -31.35
C THR A 646 3.15 -4.70 -32.18
N MET A 647 2.06 -4.63 -32.94
CA MET A 647 1.56 -5.72 -33.78
C MET A 647 2.21 -5.80 -35.18
N ARG A 648 2.99 -4.79 -35.55
CA ARG A 648 3.81 -4.79 -36.79
C ARG A 648 5.11 -5.54 -36.61
#